data_d8a07e30e783d6d64ca0a83ca6baf874
#
_entry.id   d8a07e30e783d6d64ca0a83ca6baf874
#
_cell.length_a   1.000
_cell.length_b   1.000
_cell.length_c   1.000
_cell.angle_alpha   90.00
_cell.angle_beta   90.00
_cell.angle_gamma   90.00
#
_symmetry.space_group_name_H-M   'P 1'
#
loop_
_entity.id
_entity.type
_entity.pdbx_description
1 polymer ?
#
loop_
_entity_poly.entity_id
_entity_poly.type
_entity_poly.pdbx_seq_one_letter_code
_entity_poly.pdbx_strand_id
1 'polypeptide(L)'
;NINSAVFNAMRAVGEPNQEKAEAVADLVVERINKKFHERSIPAVEEIQDIVEEILIEQKLIKVAKSYIIYRDQRSKMRDIESMVNSDELMEGYLKQLDWKVKENSNMDYSLQGLNNYVASTISANYWLNKVYPENIKNAHVSGDLHIHDLQLLSPYCCGWDLQDLLVRGFGGVRGRVESKPAKHFGSALSQLVNFFYTLQGEAAGAQAVASLDTLLAPFIRYDGLTYEEVKQKVQTFLFNMNVPTRVGFQTPFTNVTLDLFSPSTLANEAVIISGKPQKETYGEFQVEMDMFNKAFIEVMLEGDQRGRVLSWPIPTYNVTSDWDWDAPIIEQIMDMTAKYGIPYFSNFINSDMSPDDARSMCCRLRLDNRELRKRGGGLFGANPLTGSIGVVTINLPRIGYAANTKEEFFTQLSELMDLGKESLMIKRTILEKFIDGGLYPYSRHYLSAIKERFGTYWKNHFNTIGLNGLNEAIINLLKVDITTEEGHRFAGQVLDFMRERMMDYQNETNELFNLEATPAEGTSYRFAKLDKEKYPEIIAANETAVKTQGADPYYTNSSHLPVGHTDDIFEALKLQDDLQTKYTGGTVLHGFVGEKLPSVESTKALVRKIAENFKLPYFTLTPTFSVCPVHGYIAGEHEYCPYCDQEKGYFEGQNYQVEAPTQKLEEVPTPVVQPESPIQTQEAAPAPVVQPESPIQK
;
A
#
# COMPACT_ATOMS: atom_id res chain seq x y z
N ASN A 1 -1.93 -25.61 -35.02
CA ASN A 1 -1.12 -25.76 -33.80
C ASN A 1 -1.62 -26.89 -32.89
N ILE A 2 -2.94 -27.04 -32.64
CA ILE A 2 -3.53 -28.11 -31.82
C ILE A 2 -3.19 -29.49 -32.43
N ASN A 3 -3.45 -29.69 -33.72
CA ASN A 3 -3.12 -30.91 -34.45
C ASN A 3 -1.65 -31.31 -34.26
N SER A 4 -0.72 -30.36 -34.47
CA SER A 4 0.73 -30.64 -34.32
C SER A 4 1.10 -31.06 -32.89
N ALA A 5 0.47 -30.46 -31.88
CA ALA A 5 0.73 -30.79 -30.49
C ALA A 5 0.22 -32.19 -30.13
N VAL A 6 -0.99 -32.53 -30.57
CA VAL A 6 -1.60 -33.85 -30.37
C VAL A 6 -0.79 -34.92 -31.13
N PHE A 7 -0.40 -34.66 -32.40
CA PHE A 7 0.42 -35.57 -33.18
C PHE A 7 1.79 -35.83 -32.51
N ASN A 8 2.44 -34.80 -31.99
CA ASN A 8 3.71 -34.97 -31.30
C ASN A 8 3.55 -35.80 -30.00
N ALA A 9 2.44 -35.64 -29.28
CA ALA A 9 2.15 -36.49 -28.13
C ALA A 9 1.91 -37.96 -28.53
N MET A 10 1.22 -38.19 -29.63
CA MET A 10 1.05 -39.55 -30.23
C MET A 10 2.39 -40.15 -30.63
N ARG A 11 3.25 -39.38 -31.28
CA ARG A 11 4.61 -39.81 -31.66
C ARG A 11 5.45 -40.19 -30.45
N ALA A 12 5.35 -39.44 -29.37
CA ALA A 12 6.09 -39.67 -28.12
C ALA A 12 5.70 -40.98 -27.43
N VAL A 13 4.47 -41.47 -27.61
CA VAL A 13 4.02 -42.78 -27.09
C VAL A 13 4.17 -43.93 -28.11
N GLY A 14 4.78 -43.65 -29.28
CA GLY A 14 5.03 -44.68 -30.31
C GLY A 14 3.80 -45.02 -31.16
N GLU A 15 2.73 -44.24 -31.13
CA GLU A 15 1.48 -44.44 -31.86
C GLU A 15 1.16 -43.25 -32.80
N PRO A 16 2.06 -42.82 -33.72
CA PRO A 16 1.82 -41.67 -34.56
C PRO A 16 0.69 -41.91 -35.54
N ASN A 17 -0.34 -41.06 -35.52
CA ASN A 17 -1.46 -41.15 -36.44
C ASN A 17 -1.99 -39.73 -36.75
N GLN A 18 -1.75 -39.25 -37.97
CA GLN A 18 -2.11 -37.92 -38.42
C GLN A 18 -3.62 -37.72 -38.48
N GLU A 19 -4.36 -38.70 -39.01
CA GLU A 19 -5.82 -38.62 -39.16
C GLU A 19 -6.53 -38.51 -37.78
N LYS A 20 -6.03 -39.27 -36.78
CA LYS A 20 -6.56 -39.18 -35.42
C LYS A 20 -6.23 -37.85 -34.75
N ALA A 21 -5.04 -37.30 -35.04
CA ALA A 21 -4.66 -36.01 -34.50
C ALA A 21 -5.52 -34.87 -35.07
N GLU A 22 -5.86 -34.94 -36.35
CA GLU A 22 -6.78 -34.01 -37.00
C GLU A 22 -8.19 -34.14 -36.43
N ALA A 23 -8.71 -35.36 -36.27
CA ALA A 23 -10.03 -35.58 -35.68
C ALA A 23 -10.13 -35.05 -34.24
N VAL A 24 -9.07 -35.20 -33.42
CA VAL A 24 -9.02 -34.63 -32.08
C VAL A 24 -8.98 -33.10 -32.15
N ALA A 25 -8.21 -32.50 -33.05
CA ALA A 25 -8.14 -31.05 -33.21
C ALA A 25 -9.47 -30.46 -33.63
N ASP A 26 -10.22 -31.11 -34.50
CA ASP A 26 -11.55 -30.68 -34.92
C ASP A 26 -12.55 -30.71 -33.76
N LEU A 27 -12.52 -31.76 -32.92
CA LEU A 27 -13.32 -31.83 -31.70
C LEU A 27 -12.98 -30.74 -30.71
N VAL A 28 -11.71 -30.39 -30.57
CA VAL A 28 -11.25 -29.29 -29.70
C VAL A 28 -11.80 -27.95 -30.19
N VAL A 29 -11.70 -27.70 -31.50
CA VAL A 29 -12.23 -26.45 -32.10
C VAL A 29 -13.75 -26.38 -31.93
N GLU A 30 -14.47 -27.48 -32.13
CA GLU A 30 -15.92 -27.53 -31.89
C GLU A 30 -16.26 -27.23 -30.42
N ARG A 31 -15.51 -27.77 -29.45
CA ARG A 31 -15.70 -27.55 -28.03
C ARG A 31 -15.40 -26.10 -27.65
N ILE A 32 -14.32 -25.52 -28.20
CA ILE A 32 -13.97 -24.12 -28.03
C ILE A 32 -15.13 -23.22 -28.49
N ASN A 33 -15.63 -23.45 -29.71
CA ASN A 33 -16.73 -22.68 -30.29
C ASN A 33 -18.05 -22.81 -29.51
N LYS A 34 -18.27 -23.91 -28.78
CA LYS A 34 -19.42 -24.09 -27.90
C LYS A 34 -19.25 -23.47 -26.51
N LYS A 35 -18.04 -23.48 -25.97
CA LYS A 35 -17.72 -23.04 -24.61
C LYS A 35 -17.51 -21.53 -24.53
N PHE A 36 -16.94 -20.94 -25.57
CA PHE A 36 -16.60 -19.53 -25.62
C PHE A 36 -17.51 -18.77 -26.58
N HIS A 37 -17.92 -17.56 -26.16
CA HIS A 37 -18.69 -16.67 -27.01
C HIS A 37 -17.88 -16.23 -28.22
N GLU A 38 -18.50 -15.97 -29.38
CA GLU A 38 -17.82 -15.59 -30.65
C GLU A 38 -16.85 -14.39 -30.50
N ARG A 39 -17.02 -13.57 -29.47
CA ARG A 39 -16.17 -12.40 -29.15
C ARG A 39 -15.16 -12.63 -28.03
N SER A 40 -15.13 -13.83 -27.43
CA SER A 40 -14.16 -14.13 -26.39
C SER A 40 -12.95 -14.85 -26.97
N ILE A 41 -11.75 -14.42 -26.59
CA ILE A 41 -10.49 -15.09 -26.96
C ILE A 41 -10.11 -16.01 -25.80
N PRO A 42 -10.21 -17.35 -25.96
CA PRO A 42 -9.80 -18.27 -24.90
C PRO A 42 -8.28 -18.16 -24.64
N ALA A 43 -7.88 -18.25 -23.38
CA ALA A 43 -6.48 -18.35 -23.01
C ALA A 43 -5.87 -19.66 -23.58
N VAL A 44 -4.56 -19.66 -23.82
CA VAL A 44 -3.85 -20.86 -24.34
C VAL A 44 -4.02 -22.03 -23.38
N GLU A 45 -4.03 -21.78 -22.10
CA GLU A 45 -4.24 -22.74 -21.02
C GLU A 45 -5.63 -23.38 -21.09
N GLU A 46 -6.67 -22.59 -21.33
CA GLU A 46 -8.05 -23.09 -21.49
C GLU A 46 -8.21 -23.98 -22.72
N ILE A 47 -7.49 -23.65 -23.80
CA ILE A 47 -7.44 -24.50 -25.00
C ILE A 47 -6.74 -25.82 -24.71
N GLN A 48 -5.66 -25.78 -23.95
CA GLN A 48 -4.89 -26.95 -23.56
C GLN A 48 -5.69 -27.90 -22.66
N ASP A 49 -6.46 -27.34 -21.70
CA ASP A 49 -7.38 -28.12 -20.86
C ASP A 49 -8.43 -28.84 -21.69
N ILE A 50 -9.01 -28.18 -22.69
CA ILE A 50 -9.97 -28.83 -23.63
C ILE A 50 -9.29 -29.95 -24.43
N VAL A 51 -8.03 -29.80 -24.84
CA VAL A 51 -7.28 -30.86 -25.52
C VAL A 51 -7.13 -32.08 -24.60
N GLU A 52 -6.79 -31.88 -23.33
CA GLU A 52 -6.65 -32.97 -22.36
C GLU A 52 -7.98 -33.68 -22.12
N GLU A 53 -9.09 -32.93 -21.91
CA GLU A 53 -10.42 -33.48 -21.76
C GLU A 53 -10.80 -34.36 -22.94
N ILE A 54 -10.62 -33.89 -24.18
CA ILE A 54 -10.99 -34.62 -25.39
C ILE A 54 -10.12 -35.84 -25.58
N LEU A 55 -8.82 -35.77 -25.31
CA LEU A 55 -7.94 -36.92 -25.37
C LEU A 55 -8.38 -38.05 -24.40
N ILE A 56 -8.85 -37.67 -23.20
CA ILE A 56 -9.38 -38.62 -22.21
C ILE A 56 -10.72 -39.17 -22.67
N GLU A 57 -11.65 -38.35 -23.15
CA GLU A 57 -12.96 -38.76 -23.68
C GLU A 57 -12.83 -39.73 -24.85
N GLN A 58 -11.85 -39.49 -25.77
CA GLN A 58 -11.55 -40.37 -26.89
C GLN A 58 -10.78 -41.62 -26.45
N LYS A 59 -10.60 -41.88 -25.16
CA LYS A 59 -9.89 -43.00 -24.55
C LYS A 59 -8.41 -43.12 -25.01
N LEU A 60 -7.81 -42.03 -25.42
CA LEU A 60 -6.40 -41.94 -25.80
C LEU A 60 -5.52 -41.69 -24.57
N ILE A 61 -5.68 -42.49 -23.53
CA ILE A 61 -5.13 -42.23 -22.17
C ILE A 61 -3.60 -42.10 -22.18
N LYS A 62 -2.89 -42.90 -22.98
CA LYS A 62 -1.41 -42.80 -23.08
C LYS A 62 -0.99 -41.47 -23.71
N VAL A 63 -1.72 -41.03 -24.74
CA VAL A 63 -1.47 -39.78 -25.45
C VAL A 63 -1.80 -38.59 -24.53
N ALA A 64 -2.93 -38.64 -23.82
CA ALA A 64 -3.32 -37.62 -22.83
C ALA A 64 -2.21 -37.47 -21.76
N LYS A 65 -1.73 -38.57 -21.19
CA LYS A 65 -0.64 -38.54 -20.21
C LYS A 65 0.65 -37.93 -20.79
N SER A 66 1.01 -38.25 -21.98
CA SER A 66 2.19 -37.69 -22.67
C SER A 66 2.00 -36.21 -22.96
N TYR A 67 0.80 -35.78 -23.34
CA TYR A 67 0.46 -34.39 -23.60
C TYR A 67 0.55 -33.57 -22.33
N ILE A 68 -0.04 -34.02 -21.20
CA ILE A 68 0.00 -33.38 -19.89
C ILE A 68 1.45 -33.20 -19.41
N ILE A 69 2.27 -34.27 -19.49
CA ILE A 69 3.69 -34.19 -19.10
C ILE A 69 4.45 -33.19 -19.97
N TYR A 70 4.22 -33.20 -21.27
CA TYR A 70 4.86 -32.28 -22.21
C TYR A 70 4.44 -30.83 -21.93
N ARG A 71 3.14 -30.58 -21.66
CA ARG A 71 2.61 -29.30 -21.30
C ARG A 71 3.28 -28.77 -20.00
N ASP A 72 3.33 -29.58 -18.95
CA ASP A 72 4.01 -29.26 -17.70
C ASP A 72 5.49 -28.91 -17.88
N GLN A 73 6.20 -29.74 -18.70
CA GLN A 73 7.59 -29.46 -19.01
C GLN A 73 7.78 -28.17 -19.82
N ARG A 74 6.90 -27.89 -20.78
CA ARG A 74 6.95 -26.64 -21.58
C ARG A 74 6.58 -25.42 -20.76
N SER A 75 5.62 -25.53 -19.83
CA SER A 75 5.31 -24.47 -18.89
C SER A 75 6.52 -24.18 -18.00
N LYS A 76 7.12 -25.22 -17.41
CA LYS A 76 8.35 -25.08 -16.61
C LYS A 76 9.53 -24.51 -17.41
N MET A 77 9.68 -24.89 -18.69
CA MET A 77 10.72 -24.29 -19.55
C MET A 77 10.43 -22.82 -19.84
N ARG A 78 9.20 -22.45 -20.14
CA ARG A 78 8.82 -21.03 -20.33
C ARG A 78 9.03 -20.23 -19.06
N ASP A 79 8.67 -20.78 -17.90
CA ASP A 79 8.90 -20.16 -16.60
C ASP A 79 10.41 -19.99 -16.34
N ILE A 80 11.23 -20.95 -16.74
CA ILE A 80 12.70 -20.89 -16.65
C ILE A 80 13.27 -19.90 -17.68
N GLU A 81 12.78 -19.91 -18.91
CA GLU A 81 13.19 -18.97 -19.96
C GLU A 81 12.81 -17.53 -19.59
N SER A 82 11.63 -17.30 -19.02
CA SER A 82 11.22 -15.99 -18.50
C SER A 82 12.02 -15.57 -17.27
N MET A 83 12.46 -16.52 -16.42
CA MET A 83 13.37 -16.25 -15.30
C MET A 83 14.80 -15.94 -15.74
N VAL A 84 15.22 -16.43 -16.90
CA VAL A 84 16.62 -16.38 -17.38
C VAL A 84 16.83 -15.33 -18.46
N ASN A 85 15.78 -14.70 -18.99
CA ASN A 85 15.94 -13.61 -19.95
C ASN A 85 16.30 -12.29 -19.23
N SER A 86 17.53 -12.30 -18.66
CA SER A 86 18.10 -11.15 -17.95
C SER A 86 18.16 -9.89 -18.82
N ASP A 87 18.39 -10.09 -20.14
CA ASP A 87 18.50 -8.98 -21.08
C ASP A 87 17.15 -8.30 -21.30
N GLU A 88 16.08 -9.07 -21.43
CA GLU A 88 14.72 -8.55 -21.58
C GLU A 88 14.24 -7.84 -20.32
N LEU A 89 14.56 -8.36 -19.12
CA LEU A 89 14.29 -7.69 -17.83
C LEU A 89 15.03 -6.37 -17.72
N MET A 90 16.33 -6.36 -18.02
CA MET A 90 17.16 -5.16 -17.94
C MET A 90 16.70 -4.11 -18.96
N GLU A 91 16.51 -4.52 -20.21
CA GLU A 91 16.05 -3.61 -21.27
C GLU A 91 14.62 -3.09 -21.04
N GLY A 92 13.72 -3.89 -20.48
CA GLY A 92 12.37 -3.50 -20.11
C GLY A 92 12.38 -2.29 -19.17
N TYR A 93 13.22 -2.31 -18.13
CA TYR A 93 13.39 -1.19 -17.23
C TYR A 93 14.11 -0.01 -17.91
N LEU A 94 15.25 -0.26 -18.54
CA LEU A 94 16.10 0.79 -19.11
C LEU A 94 15.41 1.56 -20.24
N LYS A 95 14.56 0.89 -21.03
CA LYS A 95 13.75 1.51 -22.08
C LYS A 95 12.43 2.08 -21.58
N GLN A 96 12.13 1.94 -20.29
CA GLN A 96 10.86 2.35 -19.65
C GLN A 96 9.62 1.79 -20.37
N LEU A 97 9.74 0.58 -20.95
CA LEU A 97 8.70 -0.04 -21.76
C LEU A 97 7.63 -0.75 -20.90
N ASP A 98 7.99 -1.18 -19.69
CA ASP A 98 7.07 -1.89 -18.81
C ASP A 98 6.31 -0.89 -17.94
N TRP A 99 4.97 -0.95 -17.97
CA TRP A 99 4.10 -0.17 -17.11
C TRP A 99 4.41 -0.38 -15.61
N LYS A 100 4.92 -1.56 -15.21
CA LYS A 100 5.35 -1.87 -13.86
C LYS A 100 6.47 -0.96 -13.34
N VAL A 101 7.25 -0.37 -14.23
CA VAL A 101 8.27 0.63 -13.85
C VAL A 101 7.62 1.88 -13.25
N LYS A 102 6.37 2.17 -13.62
CA LYS A 102 5.56 3.30 -13.15
C LYS A 102 4.37 2.88 -12.26
N GLU A 103 4.23 1.58 -11.95
CA GLU A 103 3.12 1.06 -11.15
C GLU A 103 3.05 1.68 -9.74
N ASN A 104 4.20 1.95 -9.16
CA ASN A 104 4.30 2.59 -7.86
C ASN A 104 4.76 4.04 -8.03
N SER A 105 3.86 4.98 -7.77
CA SER A 105 4.12 6.43 -7.86
C SER A 105 5.27 6.93 -6.96
N ASN A 106 5.66 6.14 -5.96
CA ASN A 106 6.77 6.46 -5.06
C ASN A 106 8.14 5.96 -5.55
N MET A 107 8.21 5.28 -6.71
CA MET A 107 9.46 4.77 -7.27
C MET A 107 9.97 5.69 -8.37
N ASP A 108 11.21 6.15 -8.21
CA ASP A 108 11.90 6.93 -9.23
C ASP A 108 12.74 6.04 -10.15
N TYR A 109 12.89 6.47 -11.43
CA TYR A 109 13.81 5.85 -12.35
C TYR A 109 15.26 6.04 -11.85
N SER A 110 15.85 4.96 -11.34
CA SER A 110 17.15 5.00 -10.67
C SER A 110 17.83 3.63 -10.69
N LEU A 111 19.12 3.59 -10.36
CA LEU A 111 19.84 2.31 -10.20
C LEU A 111 19.22 1.42 -9.10
N GLN A 112 18.75 2.02 -8.00
CA GLN A 112 18.06 1.27 -6.96
C GLN A 112 16.68 0.79 -7.43
N GLY A 113 15.98 1.59 -8.25
CA GLY A 113 14.75 1.20 -8.92
C GLY A 113 14.97 -0.01 -9.83
N LEU A 114 16.02 -0.01 -10.64
CA LEU A 114 16.40 -1.14 -11.48
C LEU A 114 16.66 -2.41 -10.64
N ASN A 115 17.47 -2.31 -9.59
CA ASN A 115 17.76 -3.45 -8.72
C ASN A 115 16.49 -4.01 -8.07
N ASN A 116 15.60 -3.11 -7.62
CA ASN A 116 14.31 -3.51 -7.06
C ASN A 116 13.41 -4.18 -8.10
N TYR A 117 13.35 -3.66 -9.33
CA TYR A 117 12.56 -4.23 -10.41
C TYR A 117 12.98 -5.68 -10.74
N VAL A 118 14.28 -5.92 -10.88
CA VAL A 118 14.82 -7.28 -11.12
C VAL A 118 14.52 -8.20 -9.94
N ALA A 119 14.80 -7.77 -8.71
CA ALA A 119 14.53 -8.55 -7.51
C ALA A 119 13.04 -8.85 -7.33
N SER A 120 12.19 -7.88 -7.61
CA SER A 120 10.73 -7.97 -7.53
C SER A 120 10.16 -9.01 -8.47
N THR A 121 10.63 -9.02 -9.71
CA THR A 121 10.20 -10.02 -10.73
C THR A 121 10.55 -11.44 -10.30
N ILE A 122 11.75 -11.64 -9.75
CA ILE A 122 12.18 -12.96 -9.26
C ILE A 122 11.35 -13.37 -8.04
N SER A 123 11.11 -12.46 -7.10
CA SER A 123 10.30 -12.74 -5.91
C SER A 123 8.85 -13.08 -6.24
N ALA A 124 8.22 -12.34 -7.17
CA ALA A 124 6.87 -12.62 -7.62
C ALA A 124 6.76 -14.01 -8.31
N ASN A 125 7.71 -14.33 -9.15
CA ASN A 125 7.79 -15.66 -9.77
C ASN A 125 7.96 -16.77 -8.72
N TYR A 126 8.75 -16.56 -7.68
CA TYR A 126 8.91 -17.52 -6.59
C TYR A 126 7.59 -17.75 -5.85
N TRP A 127 6.86 -16.68 -5.48
CA TRP A 127 5.55 -16.78 -4.87
C TRP A 127 4.58 -17.59 -5.74
N LEU A 128 4.41 -17.18 -7.00
CA LEU A 128 3.39 -17.72 -7.90
C LEU A 128 3.69 -19.16 -8.37
N ASN A 129 4.97 -19.56 -8.50
CA ASN A 129 5.31 -20.85 -9.08
C ASN A 129 5.83 -21.88 -8.07
N LYS A 130 6.20 -21.45 -6.84
CA LYS A 130 6.75 -22.36 -5.81
C LYS A 130 5.96 -22.37 -4.51
N VAL A 131 5.32 -21.25 -4.16
CA VAL A 131 4.62 -21.12 -2.90
C VAL A 131 3.13 -21.35 -3.05
N TYR A 132 2.49 -20.64 -3.99
CA TYR A 132 1.05 -20.78 -4.20
C TYR A 132 0.69 -21.97 -5.10
N PRO A 133 -0.41 -22.69 -4.77
CA PRO A 133 -0.98 -23.69 -5.66
C PRO A 133 -1.55 -23.04 -6.94
N GLU A 134 -1.76 -23.86 -7.95
CA GLU A 134 -2.11 -23.40 -9.29
C GLU A 134 -3.45 -22.62 -9.35
N ASN A 135 -4.45 -23.02 -8.57
CA ASN A 135 -5.74 -22.31 -8.49
C ASN A 135 -5.57 -20.85 -8.02
N ILE A 136 -4.76 -20.61 -6.98
CA ILE A 136 -4.47 -19.25 -6.46
C ILE A 136 -3.63 -18.47 -7.49
N LYS A 137 -2.60 -19.10 -8.07
CA LYS A 137 -1.80 -18.48 -9.13
C LYS A 137 -2.70 -18.03 -10.28
N ASN A 138 -3.57 -18.95 -10.79
CA ASN A 138 -4.44 -18.67 -11.92
C ASN A 138 -5.43 -17.55 -11.60
N ALA A 139 -6.05 -17.52 -10.41
CA ALA A 139 -6.94 -16.46 -10.01
C ALA A 139 -6.22 -15.08 -9.93
N HIS A 140 -4.95 -15.05 -9.50
CA HIS A 140 -4.16 -13.82 -9.56
C HIS A 140 -3.82 -13.41 -10.98
N VAL A 141 -3.31 -14.34 -11.81
CA VAL A 141 -2.87 -14.05 -13.18
C VAL A 141 -4.04 -13.63 -14.07
N SER A 142 -5.17 -14.34 -13.95
CA SER A 142 -6.41 -14.02 -14.71
C SER A 142 -7.03 -12.68 -14.30
N GLY A 143 -6.72 -12.18 -13.08
CA GLY A 143 -7.29 -10.95 -12.54
C GLY A 143 -8.63 -11.14 -11.83
N ASP A 144 -8.99 -12.35 -11.39
CA ASP A 144 -10.14 -12.58 -10.51
C ASP A 144 -9.91 -12.01 -9.12
N LEU A 145 -8.66 -12.07 -8.66
CA LEU A 145 -8.15 -11.41 -7.45
C LEU A 145 -6.74 -10.86 -7.69
N HIS A 146 -6.29 -10.01 -6.79
CA HIS A 146 -4.92 -9.50 -6.76
C HIS A 146 -4.27 -9.77 -5.41
N ILE A 147 -3.15 -10.51 -5.41
CA ILE A 147 -2.30 -10.69 -4.23
C ILE A 147 -1.29 -9.56 -4.25
N HIS A 148 -1.33 -8.70 -3.22
CA HIS A 148 -0.42 -7.57 -3.12
C HIS A 148 0.99 -7.99 -2.67
N ASP A 149 1.97 -7.15 -3.04
CA ASP A 149 3.36 -7.23 -2.56
C ASP A 149 4.08 -8.55 -2.86
N LEU A 150 3.78 -9.15 -3.99
CA LEU A 150 4.50 -10.34 -4.48
C LEU A 150 5.98 -10.03 -4.78
N GLN A 151 6.35 -8.76 -4.94
CA GLN A 151 7.72 -8.29 -5.15
C GLN A 151 8.62 -8.50 -3.93
N LEU A 152 8.07 -8.75 -2.75
CA LEU A 152 8.82 -8.98 -1.52
C LEU A 152 8.38 -10.24 -0.80
N LEU A 153 9.32 -10.93 -0.16
CA LEU A 153 9.03 -12.07 0.73
C LEU A 153 8.83 -11.55 2.16
N SER A 154 7.82 -10.73 2.40
CA SER A 154 7.65 -10.02 3.67
C SER A 154 6.18 -9.86 4.09
N PRO A 155 5.90 -9.52 5.37
CA PRO A 155 4.59 -9.02 5.77
C PRO A 155 4.28 -7.69 5.08
N TYR A 156 3.02 -7.28 5.12
CA TYR A 156 2.58 -6.03 4.50
C TYR A 156 2.95 -4.83 5.38
N CYS A 157 2.19 -4.54 6.42
CA CYS A 157 2.40 -3.40 7.31
C CYS A 157 2.63 -3.84 8.75
N CYS A 158 3.44 -3.08 9.49
CA CYS A 158 3.72 -3.35 10.89
C CYS A 158 3.57 -2.09 11.75
N GLY A 159 2.89 -2.22 12.88
CA GLY A 159 2.86 -1.21 13.93
C GLY A 159 3.64 -1.67 15.14
N TRP A 160 4.48 -0.79 15.56
CA TRP A 160 5.50 -1.06 16.56
C TRP A 160 5.20 -0.38 17.88
N ASP A 161 5.77 -0.91 18.94
CA ASP A 161 5.69 -0.34 20.27
C ASP A 161 6.84 0.65 20.50
N LEU A 162 6.53 1.95 20.52
CA LEU A 162 7.52 2.96 20.82
C LEU A 162 7.99 2.86 22.28
N GLN A 163 7.13 2.47 23.23
CA GLN A 163 7.54 2.25 24.62
C GLN A 163 8.60 1.14 24.74
N ASP A 164 8.45 0.06 23.94
CA ASP A 164 9.44 -1.03 23.92
C ASP A 164 10.81 -0.50 23.47
N LEU A 165 10.85 0.36 22.45
CA LEU A 165 12.07 1.03 22.00
C LEU A 165 12.67 1.94 23.10
N LEU A 166 11.83 2.70 23.82
CA LEU A 166 12.28 3.57 24.91
C LEU A 166 12.81 2.79 26.13
N VAL A 167 12.28 1.58 26.36
CA VAL A 167 12.71 0.70 27.45
C VAL A 167 13.99 -0.07 27.12
N ARG A 168 14.06 -0.66 25.93
CA ARG A 168 15.17 -1.55 25.53
C ARG A 168 16.30 -0.84 24.80
N GLY A 169 15.98 0.27 24.12
CA GLY A 169 16.88 0.89 23.16
C GLY A 169 16.80 0.22 21.80
N PHE A 170 17.66 0.64 20.88
CA PHE A 170 17.72 0.08 19.53
C PHE A 170 18.79 -1.02 19.45
N GLY A 171 18.41 -2.18 18.89
CA GLY A 171 19.37 -3.28 18.72
C GLY A 171 18.73 -4.67 18.63
N GLY A 172 19.35 -5.64 19.30
CA GLY A 172 18.87 -7.03 19.41
C GLY A 172 19.32 -7.95 18.27
N VAL A 173 20.11 -7.46 17.33
CA VAL A 173 20.64 -8.25 16.22
C VAL A 173 22.15 -8.42 16.37
N ARG A 174 22.58 -9.66 16.63
CA ARG A 174 23.98 -10.00 16.89
C ARG A 174 24.94 -9.48 15.80
N GLY A 175 25.98 -8.77 16.20
CA GLY A 175 26.99 -8.23 15.28
C GLY A 175 26.56 -6.97 14.53
N ARG A 176 25.43 -6.38 14.90
CA ARG A 176 24.96 -5.07 14.41
C ARG A 176 25.07 -4.02 15.52
N VAL A 177 24.93 -2.75 15.10
CA VAL A 177 24.94 -1.62 16.04
C VAL A 177 23.77 -1.73 17.00
N GLU A 178 24.06 -1.54 18.29
CA GLU A 178 23.08 -1.47 19.37
C GLU A 178 23.26 -0.17 20.13
N SER A 179 22.16 0.45 20.55
CA SER A 179 22.20 1.62 21.42
C SER A 179 21.36 1.41 22.66
N LYS A 180 21.87 1.89 23.79
CA LYS A 180 21.14 1.86 25.07
C LYS A 180 19.84 2.71 24.94
N PRO A 181 18.88 2.52 25.83
CA PRO A 181 17.70 3.38 25.92
C PRO A 181 18.07 4.87 25.94
N ALA A 182 17.34 5.66 25.18
CA ALA A 182 17.60 7.08 25.02
C ALA A 182 17.51 7.82 26.37
N LYS A 183 18.41 8.78 26.56
CA LYS A 183 18.37 9.70 27.70
C LYS A 183 17.89 11.08 27.32
N HIS A 184 18.10 11.46 26.08
CA HIS A 184 17.89 12.80 25.55
C HIS A 184 16.91 12.79 24.40
N PHE A 185 16.14 13.85 24.22
CA PHE A 185 15.13 14.00 23.18
C PHE A 185 15.66 13.74 21.78
N GLY A 186 16.79 14.37 21.42
CA GLY A 186 17.41 14.15 20.10
C GLY A 186 17.90 12.71 19.91
N SER A 187 18.32 12.01 20.99
CA SER A 187 18.70 10.61 20.93
C SER A 187 17.49 9.70 20.71
N ALA A 188 16.34 9.99 21.35
CA ALA A 188 15.11 9.24 21.16
C ALA A 188 14.62 9.35 19.71
N LEU A 189 14.57 10.55 19.15
CA LEU A 189 14.24 10.78 17.75
C LEU A 189 15.22 10.06 16.79
N SER A 190 16.53 10.11 17.05
CA SER A 190 17.52 9.43 16.22
C SER A 190 17.43 7.91 16.30
N GLN A 191 17.10 7.34 17.47
CA GLN A 191 16.83 5.91 17.61
C GLN A 191 15.59 5.50 16.82
N LEU A 192 14.54 6.33 16.82
CA LEU A 192 13.32 6.09 16.04
C LEU A 192 13.61 6.12 14.52
N VAL A 193 14.46 7.06 14.03
CA VAL A 193 14.92 7.07 12.64
C VAL A 193 15.62 5.75 12.29
N ASN A 194 16.60 5.33 13.11
CA ASN A 194 17.32 4.07 12.87
C ASN A 194 16.39 2.86 12.93
N PHE A 195 15.40 2.87 13.83
CA PHE A 195 14.40 1.84 13.96
C PHE A 195 13.56 1.71 12.68
N PHE A 196 13.01 2.81 12.18
CA PHE A 196 12.26 2.81 10.93
C PHE A 196 13.13 2.41 9.72
N TYR A 197 14.38 2.89 9.64
CA TYR A 197 15.29 2.58 8.54
C TYR A 197 15.67 1.10 8.47
N THR A 198 15.74 0.42 9.59
CA THR A 198 16.02 -1.01 9.61
C THR A 198 14.79 -1.85 9.32
N LEU A 199 13.66 -1.53 9.94
CA LEU A 199 12.43 -2.32 9.81
C LEU A 199 11.71 -2.14 8.46
N GLN A 200 11.89 -1.01 7.78
CA GLN A 200 11.37 -0.83 6.42
C GLN A 200 11.90 -1.87 5.43
N GLY A 201 13.08 -2.44 5.67
CA GLY A 201 13.66 -3.51 4.88
C GLY A 201 13.05 -4.90 5.12
N GLU A 202 12.21 -5.04 6.15
CA GLU A 202 11.60 -6.31 6.56
C GLU A 202 10.08 -6.33 6.35
N ALA A 203 9.48 -5.29 5.78
CA ALA A 203 8.06 -5.22 5.44
C ALA A 203 7.83 -4.52 4.09
N ALA A 204 6.76 -4.89 3.40
CA ALA A 204 6.42 -4.33 2.10
C ALA A 204 5.79 -2.94 2.19
N GLY A 205 4.95 -2.71 3.19
CA GLY A 205 4.19 -1.47 3.39
C GLY A 205 4.70 -0.60 4.54
N ALA A 206 3.77 0.10 5.17
CA ALA A 206 4.09 1.09 6.18
C ALA A 206 4.59 0.50 7.50
N GLN A 207 5.44 1.30 8.15
CA GLN A 207 5.86 1.13 9.54
C GLN A 207 5.22 2.24 10.36
N ALA A 208 4.61 1.92 11.49
CA ALA A 208 3.90 2.91 12.30
C ALA A 208 4.26 2.85 13.78
N VAL A 209 4.21 4.01 14.43
CA VAL A 209 4.20 4.13 15.90
C VAL A 209 3.06 5.04 16.33
N ALA A 210 2.48 4.74 17.49
CA ALA A 210 1.40 5.53 18.05
C ALA A 210 1.89 6.41 19.20
N SER A 211 1.09 7.46 19.51
CA SER A 211 1.29 8.35 20.66
C SER A 211 2.70 8.99 20.69
N LEU A 212 3.18 9.43 19.53
CA LEU A 212 4.54 9.95 19.38
C LEU A 212 4.79 11.17 20.26
N ASP A 213 3.86 12.11 20.27
CA ASP A 213 3.93 13.32 21.09
C ASP A 213 3.86 13.01 22.58
N THR A 214 2.90 12.18 23.01
CA THR A 214 2.75 11.74 24.40
C THR A 214 4.02 11.08 24.93
N LEU A 215 4.59 10.14 24.18
CA LEU A 215 5.73 9.34 24.63
C LEU A 215 7.06 10.10 24.60
N LEU A 216 7.19 11.11 23.74
CA LEU A 216 8.44 11.88 23.60
C LEU A 216 8.44 13.22 24.36
N ALA A 217 7.27 13.77 24.71
CA ALA A 217 7.17 15.03 25.47
C ALA A 217 8.00 15.04 26.76
N PRO A 218 8.05 13.97 27.58
CA PRO A 218 8.83 13.99 28.81
C PRO A 218 10.33 14.29 28.60
N PHE A 219 10.92 13.86 27.50
CA PHE A 219 12.33 14.12 27.20
C PHE A 219 12.61 15.62 27.06
N ILE A 220 11.66 16.42 26.59
CA ILE A 220 11.79 17.88 26.44
C ILE A 220 12.02 18.52 27.80
N ARG A 221 11.20 18.16 28.81
CA ARG A 221 11.33 18.66 30.18
C ARG A 221 12.61 18.18 30.86
N TYR A 222 12.91 16.87 30.73
CA TYR A 222 14.10 16.29 31.34
C TYR A 222 15.41 16.83 30.77
N ASP A 223 15.41 17.25 29.50
CA ASP A 223 16.55 17.94 28.87
C ASP A 223 16.54 19.46 29.11
N GLY A 224 15.45 20.02 29.62
CA GLY A 224 15.30 21.48 29.84
C GLY A 224 15.33 22.27 28.54
N LEU A 225 14.78 21.73 27.44
CA LEU A 225 14.88 22.33 26.11
C LEU A 225 13.99 23.55 25.95
N THR A 226 14.52 24.55 25.26
CA THR A 226 13.76 25.68 24.73
C THR A 226 12.95 25.25 23.51
N TYR A 227 11.96 26.04 23.13
CA TYR A 227 11.15 25.76 21.93
C TYR A 227 12.01 25.66 20.66
N GLU A 228 12.97 26.55 20.46
CA GLU A 228 13.84 26.56 19.28
C GLU A 228 14.69 25.29 19.21
N GLU A 229 15.18 24.76 20.34
CA GLU A 229 15.92 23.51 20.38
C GLU A 229 15.02 22.31 20.06
N VAL A 230 13.77 22.31 20.54
CA VAL A 230 12.77 21.29 20.17
C VAL A 230 12.51 21.34 18.68
N LYS A 231 12.22 22.50 18.12
CA LYS A 231 11.95 22.70 16.70
C LYS A 231 13.11 22.21 15.83
N GLN A 232 14.37 22.55 16.18
CA GLN A 232 15.54 22.11 15.46
C GLN A 232 15.70 20.57 15.48
N LYS A 233 15.42 19.91 16.60
CA LYS A 233 15.49 18.44 16.72
C LYS A 233 14.36 17.76 15.92
N VAL A 234 13.16 18.30 15.95
CA VAL A 234 12.01 17.83 15.15
C VAL A 234 12.27 18.02 13.66
N GLN A 235 12.83 19.18 13.26
CA GLN A 235 13.24 19.39 11.87
C GLN A 235 14.26 18.34 11.41
N THR A 236 15.28 18.08 12.20
CA THR A 236 16.28 17.03 11.89
C THR A 236 15.63 15.66 11.73
N PHE A 237 14.67 15.33 12.60
CA PHE A 237 13.91 14.06 12.50
C PHE A 237 13.12 13.99 11.19
N LEU A 238 12.31 15.01 10.88
CA LEU A 238 11.46 15.04 9.69
C LEU A 238 12.28 14.99 8.40
N PHE A 239 13.39 15.75 8.33
CA PHE A 239 14.27 15.70 7.15
C PHE A 239 14.88 14.29 6.96
N ASN A 240 15.35 13.64 8.03
CA ASN A 240 15.87 12.29 7.96
C ASN A 240 14.79 11.30 7.48
N MET A 241 13.53 11.46 7.89
CA MET A 241 12.43 10.59 7.46
C MET A 241 12.05 10.77 5.98
N ASN A 242 12.50 11.83 5.33
CA ASN A 242 12.24 12.11 3.91
C ASN A 242 13.44 11.79 2.98
N VAL A 243 14.50 11.15 3.52
CA VAL A 243 15.63 10.69 2.69
C VAL A 243 15.29 9.35 2.02
N PRO A 244 15.54 9.20 0.71
CA PRO A 244 15.20 7.97 -0.03
C PRO A 244 16.17 6.83 0.29
N THR A 245 16.00 6.17 1.41
CA THR A 245 16.84 5.08 1.95
C THR A 245 16.25 3.69 1.77
N ARG A 246 14.97 3.61 1.35
CA ARG A 246 14.27 2.34 1.11
C ARG A 246 14.63 1.76 -0.25
N VAL A 247 14.46 0.43 -0.42
CA VAL A 247 14.61 -0.24 -1.72
C VAL A 247 13.78 0.46 -2.81
N GLY A 248 14.31 0.51 -4.02
CA GLY A 248 13.65 1.19 -5.13
C GLY A 248 13.78 2.71 -5.11
N PHE A 249 14.70 3.26 -4.30
CA PHE A 249 14.89 4.71 -4.13
C PHE A 249 13.68 5.42 -3.50
N GLN A 250 12.98 4.72 -2.59
CA GLN A 250 11.84 5.26 -1.87
C GLN A 250 12.26 5.82 -0.51
N THR A 251 11.48 6.77 -0.01
CA THR A 251 11.55 7.18 1.40
C THR A 251 10.92 6.11 2.30
N PRO A 252 11.27 6.05 3.59
CA PRO A 252 10.60 5.17 4.53
C PRO A 252 9.10 5.45 4.59
N PHE A 253 8.27 4.47 4.22
CA PHE A 253 6.83 4.60 4.34
C PHE A 253 6.44 4.48 5.81
N THR A 254 6.18 5.61 6.45
CA THR A 254 5.97 5.69 7.90
C THR A 254 4.70 6.48 8.25
N ASN A 255 4.06 6.07 9.34
CA ASN A 255 2.92 6.77 9.91
C ASN A 255 3.17 7.00 11.40
N VAL A 256 2.79 8.16 11.90
CA VAL A 256 2.82 8.48 13.32
C VAL A 256 1.45 8.97 13.78
N THR A 257 1.01 8.45 14.92
CA THR A 257 -0.21 8.96 15.57
C THR A 257 0.16 9.97 16.64
N LEU A 258 -0.55 11.07 16.65
CA LEU A 258 -0.43 12.19 17.57
C LEU A 258 -1.74 12.33 18.36
N ASP A 259 -1.63 12.51 19.66
CA ASP A 259 -2.80 12.51 20.57
C ASP A 259 -3.27 13.92 20.91
N LEU A 260 -2.42 14.93 20.89
CA LEU A 260 -2.57 16.29 21.41
C LEU A 260 -2.82 16.39 22.93
N PHE A 261 -3.57 15.45 23.47
CA PHE A 261 -3.80 15.30 24.91
C PHE A 261 -3.44 13.87 25.29
N SER A 262 -2.82 13.70 26.47
CA SER A 262 -2.39 12.37 26.91
C SER A 262 -3.60 11.44 27.04
N PRO A 263 -3.63 10.32 26.29
CA PRO A 263 -4.77 9.39 26.32
C PRO A 263 -4.91 8.73 27.71
N SER A 264 -6.13 8.38 28.10
CA SER A 264 -6.44 7.81 29.41
C SER A 264 -5.61 6.59 29.76
N THR A 265 -5.22 5.80 28.75
CA THR A 265 -4.36 4.62 28.90
C THR A 265 -2.91 4.93 29.26
N LEU A 266 -2.43 6.13 28.94
CA LEU A 266 -1.05 6.57 29.20
C LEU A 266 -0.98 7.64 30.30
N ALA A 267 -2.03 8.43 30.48
CA ALA A 267 -2.01 9.60 31.36
C ALA A 267 -1.52 9.30 32.78
N ASN A 268 -1.85 8.13 33.33
CA ASN A 268 -1.46 7.70 34.68
C ASN A 268 -0.27 6.75 34.70
N GLU A 269 0.33 6.43 33.53
CA GLU A 269 1.53 5.61 33.46
C GLU A 269 2.79 6.42 33.73
N ALA A 270 3.76 5.79 34.40
CA ALA A 270 5.06 6.39 34.67
C ALA A 270 5.83 6.62 33.38
N VAL A 271 6.38 7.80 33.16
CA VAL A 271 7.20 8.11 32.00
C VAL A 271 8.49 7.29 31.96
N ILE A 272 8.94 6.93 30.79
CA ILE A 272 10.17 6.15 30.60
C ILE A 272 11.30 7.06 30.12
N ILE A 273 12.35 7.20 30.93
CA ILE A 273 13.58 7.92 30.59
C ILE A 273 14.77 7.00 30.84
N SER A 274 15.65 6.87 29.84
CA SER A 274 16.85 5.99 29.97
C SER A 274 16.49 4.53 30.28
N GLY A 275 15.35 4.03 29.78
CA GLY A 275 14.85 2.66 30.00
C GLY A 275 14.28 2.43 31.40
N LYS A 276 14.00 3.47 32.17
CA LYS A 276 13.53 3.34 33.54
C LYS A 276 12.27 4.20 33.76
N PRO A 277 11.28 3.66 34.48
CA PRO A 277 10.14 4.45 34.90
C PRO A 277 10.56 5.55 35.88
N GLN A 278 9.95 6.72 35.72
CA GLN A 278 10.16 7.88 36.57
C GLN A 278 9.00 8.03 37.55
N LYS A 279 9.01 9.09 38.35
CA LYS A 279 7.93 9.37 39.33
C LYS A 279 6.73 10.04 38.67
N GLU A 280 7.00 10.89 37.69
CA GLU A 280 5.99 11.64 36.93
C GLU A 280 5.27 10.71 35.95
N THR A 281 4.02 11.06 35.63
CA THR A 281 3.19 10.35 34.66
C THR A 281 3.06 11.15 33.37
N TYR A 282 2.73 10.46 32.26
CA TYR A 282 2.62 11.12 30.94
C TYR A 282 1.61 12.27 30.93
N GLY A 283 0.53 12.22 31.71
CA GLY A 283 -0.47 13.27 31.80
C GLY A 283 0.04 14.61 32.36
N GLU A 284 1.23 14.63 32.98
CA GLU A 284 1.82 15.84 33.54
C GLU A 284 2.62 16.68 32.51
N PHE A 285 2.73 16.22 31.24
CA PHE A 285 3.63 16.80 30.24
C PHE A 285 2.90 17.53 29.10
N GLN A 286 1.71 18.08 29.35
CA GLN A 286 0.92 18.77 28.33
C GLN A 286 1.67 19.92 27.66
N VAL A 287 2.40 20.71 28.43
CA VAL A 287 3.17 21.87 27.91
C VAL A 287 4.22 21.41 26.88
N GLU A 288 4.87 20.31 27.17
CA GLU A 288 5.90 19.73 26.29
C GLU A 288 5.27 19.03 25.07
N MET A 289 4.06 18.44 25.22
CA MET A 289 3.28 17.95 24.09
C MET A 289 2.90 19.09 23.13
N ASP A 290 2.47 20.22 23.68
CA ASP A 290 2.15 21.42 22.89
C ASP A 290 3.39 21.95 22.16
N MET A 291 4.55 21.98 22.82
CA MET A 291 5.82 22.36 22.19
C MET A 291 6.20 21.41 21.04
N PHE A 292 6.03 20.11 21.25
CA PHE A 292 6.32 19.09 20.22
C PHE A 292 5.40 19.26 19.02
N ASN A 293 4.09 19.29 19.24
CA ASN A 293 3.10 19.42 18.18
C ASN A 293 3.25 20.71 17.39
N LYS A 294 3.47 21.83 18.07
CA LYS A 294 3.74 23.11 17.42
C LYS A 294 4.98 23.04 16.53
N ALA A 295 6.08 22.49 17.03
CA ALA A 295 7.31 22.34 16.27
C ALA A 295 7.11 21.42 15.06
N PHE A 296 6.38 20.31 15.23
CA PHE A 296 6.07 19.36 14.17
C PHE A 296 5.27 20.03 13.04
N ILE A 297 4.21 20.73 13.38
CA ILE A 297 3.34 21.40 12.40
C ILE A 297 4.09 22.52 11.68
N GLU A 298 4.83 23.36 12.41
CA GLU A 298 5.60 24.46 11.80
C GLU A 298 6.63 23.94 10.79
N VAL A 299 7.38 22.88 11.11
CA VAL A 299 8.35 22.28 10.18
C VAL A 299 7.65 21.65 8.96
N MET A 300 6.49 21.03 9.16
CA MET A 300 5.70 20.48 8.04
C MET A 300 5.16 21.61 7.13
N LEU A 301 4.75 22.74 7.69
CA LEU A 301 4.29 23.92 6.95
C LEU A 301 5.42 24.63 6.20
N GLU A 302 6.61 24.71 6.79
CA GLU A 302 7.80 25.29 6.16
C GLU A 302 8.27 24.43 4.97
N GLY A 303 8.15 23.10 5.07
CA GLY A 303 8.57 22.16 4.05
C GLY A 303 10.10 22.11 3.88
N ASP A 304 10.54 21.69 2.68
CA ASP A 304 11.95 21.67 2.32
C ASP A 304 12.46 23.07 1.86
N GLN A 305 13.74 23.16 1.49
CA GLN A 305 14.35 24.40 1.01
C GLN A 305 13.57 25.09 -0.14
N ARG A 306 12.76 24.35 -0.88
CA ARG A 306 11.93 24.87 -1.98
C ARG A 306 10.46 25.04 -1.59
N GLY A 307 10.13 24.92 -0.30
CA GLY A 307 8.76 24.98 0.21
C GLY A 307 7.89 23.77 -0.16
N ARG A 308 8.49 22.65 -0.58
CA ARG A 308 7.75 21.41 -0.84
C ARG A 308 7.41 20.72 0.46
N VAL A 309 6.17 20.24 0.57
CA VAL A 309 5.71 19.54 1.76
C VAL A 309 6.55 18.28 2.03
N LEU A 310 6.85 18.03 3.30
CA LEU A 310 7.47 16.80 3.75
C LEU A 310 6.38 15.71 3.84
N SER A 311 6.54 14.64 3.06
CA SER A 311 5.51 13.60 2.94
C SER A 311 5.53 12.60 4.10
N TRP A 312 6.65 12.48 4.81
CA TRP A 312 6.87 11.44 5.83
C TRP A 312 7.41 12.00 7.14
N PRO A 313 7.02 11.38 8.27
CA PRO A 313 5.96 10.39 8.42
C PRO A 313 4.57 11.01 8.20
N ILE A 314 3.62 10.20 7.71
CA ILE A 314 2.22 10.63 7.59
C ILE A 314 1.67 10.90 9.00
N PRO A 315 1.24 12.14 9.32
CA PRO A 315 0.68 12.43 10.62
C PRO A 315 -0.80 12.06 10.67
N THR A 316 -1.20 11.40 11.74
CA THR A 316 -2.60 11.13 12.07
C THR A 316 -2.92 11.70 13.43
N TYR A 317 -3.93 12.56 13.52
CA TYR A 317 -4.43 13.07 14.79
C TYR A 317 -5.68 12.31 15.24
N ASN A 318 -5.68 11.90 16.51
CA ASN A 318 -6.84 11.28 17.14
C ASN A 318 -7.82 12.38 17.58
N VAL A 319 -8.96 12.50 16.88
CA VAL A 319 -10.01 13.47 17.20
C VAL A 319 -10.93 12.87 18.26
N THR A 320 -10.79 13.31 19.51
CA THR A 320 -11.54 12.83 20.67
C THR A 320 -12.49 13.91 21.20
N SER A 321 -13.39 13.51 22.10
CA SER A 321 -14.29 14.46 22.78
C SER A 321 -13.57 15.50 23.62
N ASP A 322 -12.31 15.26 23.96
CA ASP A 322 -11.49 16.14 24.80
C ASP A 322 -10.80 17.25 23.99
N TRP A 323 -10.98 17.30 22.65
CA TRP A 323 -10.41 18.33 21.82
C TRP A 323 -10.99 19.70 22.19
N ASP A 324 -10.12 20.60 22.62
CA ASP A 324 -10.44 22.04 22.72
C ASP A 324 -10.29 22.68 21.34
N TRP A 325 -11.41 22.77 20.60
CA TRP A 325 -11.46 23.32 19.25
C TRP A 325 -10.98 24.79 19.15
N ASP A 326 -10.89 25.49 20.26
CA ASP A 326 -10.45 26.88 20.31
C ASP A 326 -8.97 27.00 20.74
N ALA A 327 -8.29 25.89 21.00
CA ALA A 327 -6.87 25.88 21.30
C ALA A 327 -6.03 26.35 20.09
N PRO A 328 -4.99 27.18 20.29
CA PRO A 328 -4.15 27.70 19.20
C PRO A 328 -3.51 26.63 18.35
N ILE A 329 -3.23 25.44 18.90
CA ILE A 329 -2.65 24.32 18.16
C ILE A 329 -3.63 23.78 17.11
N ILE A 330 -4.92 23.80 17.38
CA ILE A 330 -5.95 23.38 16.42
C ILE A 330 -5.96 24.31 15.20
N GLU A 331 -5.79 25.62 15.40
CA GLU A 331 -5.70 26.56 14.26
C GLU A 331 -4.51 26.25 13.36
N GLN A 332 -3.35 25.88 13.93
CA GLN A 332 -2.18 25.49 13.15
C GLN A 332 -2.39 24.16 12.40
N ILE A 333 -3.06 23.18 13.02
CA ILE A 333 -3.45 21.94 12.32
C ILE A 333 -4.38 22.25 11.16
N MET A 334 -5.36 23.15 11.34
CA MET A 334 -6.30 23.52 10.29
C MET A 334 -5.63 24.32 9.15
N ASP A 335 -4.63 25.16 9.47
CA ASP A 335 -3.81 25.83 8.45
C ASP A 335 -3.03 24.80 7.59
N MET A 336 -2.41 23.84 8.24
CA MET A 336 -1.72 22.74 7.54
C MET A 336 -2.69 21.92 6.68
N THR A 337 -3.90 21.65 7.18
CA THR A 337 -4.97 20.96 6.44
C THR A 337 -5.41 21.75 5.21
N ALA A 338 -5.67 23.04 5.39
CA ALA A 338 -6.10 23.93 4.31
C ALA A 338 -5.04 24.08 3.22
N LYS A 339 -3.77 24.05 3.59
CA LYS A 339 -2.65 24.25 2.67
C LYS A 339 -2.24 23.01 1.92
N TYR A 340 -2.15 21.87 2.59
CA TYR A 340 -1.52 20.65 2.06
C TYR A 340 -2.39 19.40 2.07
N GLY A 341 -3.58 19.46 2.66
CA GLY A 341 -4.42 18.26 2.76
C GLY A 341 -3.91 17.21 3.76
N ILE A 342 -3.08 17.62 4.69
CA ILE A 342 -2.59 16.82 5.82
C ILE A 342 -2.89 17.58 7.13
N PRO A 343 -3.12 16.90 8.24
CA PRO A 343 -3.00 15.47 8.53
C PRO A 343 -4.21 14.65 8.12
N TYR A 344 -4.16 13.36 8.47
CA TYR A 344 -5.34 12.52 8.56
C TYR A 344 -5.97 12.64 9.94
N PHE A 345 -7.30 12.51 9.98
CA PHE A 345 -8.10 12.58 11.22
C PHE A 345 -8.70 11.21 11.52
N SER A 346 -8.33 10.63 12.66
CA SER A 346 -8.97 9.43 13.21
C SER A 346 -10.10 9.84 14.14
N ASN A 347 -11.34 9.63 13.72
CA ASN A 347 -12.53 10.10 14.42
C ASN A 347 -12.95 9.15 15.55
N PHE A 348 -13.01 9.65 16.76
CA PHE A 348 -13.50 8.96 17.94
C PHE A 348 -14.67 9.68 18.64
N ILE A 349 -15.16 10.81 18.10
CA ILE A 349 -16.29 11.56 18.66
C ILE A 349 -17.58 10.80 18.36
N ASN A 350 -17.88 10.54 17.08
CA ASN A 350 -19.08 9.85 16.65
C ASN A 350 -18.69 8.49 16.04
N SER A 351 -18.14 7.62 16.87
CA SER A 351 -17.58 6.33 16.45
C SER A 351 -17.93 5.24 17.45
N ASP A 352 -18.13 4.01 16.95
CA ASP A 352 -18.33 2.82 17.79
C ASP A 352 -17.05 2.33 18.48
N MET A 353 -15.92 2.99 18.24
CA MET A 353 -14.61 2.63 18.78
C MET A 353 -14.07 3.73 19.68
N SER A 354 -13.42 3.36 20.78
CA SER A 354 -12.67 4.27 21.62
C SER A 354 -11.23 4.44 21.11
N PRO A 355 -10.53 5.53 21.45
CA PRO A 355 -9.10 5.69 21.14
C PRO A 355 -8.24 4.53 21.65
N ASP A 356 -8.69 3.84 22.69
CA ASP A 356 -8.02 2.70 23.28
C ASP A 356 -8.17 1.40 22.45
N ASP A 357 -9.21 1.32 21.62
CA ASP A 357 -9.55 0.12 20.83
C ASP A 357 -8.94 0.13 19.43
N ALA A 358 -8.48 1.28 18.97
CA ALA A 358 -7.97 1.43 17.61
C ALA A 358 -6.59 2.08 17.59
N ARG A 359 -5.77 1.65 16.64
CA ARG A 359 -4.49 2.27 16.31
C ARG A 359 -4.41 2.48 14.81
N SER A 360 -4.00 3.68 14.41
CA SER A 360 -3.67 3.94 13.02
C SER A 360 -2.32 3.33 12.70
N MET A 361 -2.25 2.57 11.60
CA MET A 361 -1.05 1.81 11.22
C MET A 361 -0.42 2.33 9.93
N CYS A 362 -1.22 2.89 9.05
CA CYS A 362 -0.79 3.53 7.82
C CYS A 362 -1.92 4.44 7.34
N CYS A 363 -1.77 5.05 6.19
CA CYS A 363 -2.71 6.03 5.67
C CYS A 363 -4.18 5.58 5.60
N ARG A 364 -4.48 4.28 5.80
CA ARG A 364 -5.86 3.74 5.74
C ARG A 364 -6.12 2.65 6.77
N LEU A 365 -5.09 1.98 7.28
CA LEU A 365 -5.25 0.84 8.15
C LEU A 365 -5.50 1.29 9.60
N ARG A 366 -6.74 1.24 10.03
CA ARG A 366 -7.19 1.41 11.40
C ARG A 366 -7.61 0.06 11.95
N LEU A 367 -6.77 -0.54 12.77
CA LEU A 367 -7.03 -1.89 13.30
C LEU A 367 -7.96 -1.83 14.49
N ASP A 368 -9.03 -2.61 14.42
CA ASP A 368 -9.93 -2.86 15.55
C ASP A 368 -9.27 -3.89 16.49
N ASN A 369 -8.75 -3.40 17.61
CA ASN A 369 -8.06 -4.23 18.58
C ASN A 369 -9.00 -4.93 19.58
N ARG A 370 -10.33 -4.80 19.46
CA ARG A 370 -11.28 -5.45 20.36
C ARG A 370 -11.12 -6.97 20.37
N GLU A 371 -10.84 -7.57 19.22
CA GLU A 371 -10.53 -9.01 19.13
C GLU A 371 -9.19 -9.37 19.78
N LEU A 372 -8.18 -8.53 19.68
CA LEU A 372 -6.90 -8.71 20.37
C LEU A 372 -7.08 -8.65 21.90
N ARG A 373 -7.92 -7.74 22.40
CA ARG A 373 -8.25 -7.64 23.82
C ARG A 373 -8.98 -8.89 24.35
N LYS A 374 -9.94 -9.42 23.59
CA LYS A 374 -10.63 -10.67 23.94
C LYS A 374 -9.66 -11.86 24.10
N ARG A 375 -8.59 -11.90 23.33
CA ARG A 375 -7.54 -12.90 23.43
C ARG A 375 -6.59 -12.71 24.62
N GLY A 376 -6.88 -11.80 25.53
CA GLY A 376 -6.12 -11.55 26.75
C GLY A 376 -4.87 -10.68 26.56
N GLY A 377 -4.85 -9.83 25.53
CA GLY A 377 -3.78 -8.85 25.28
C GLY A 377 -3.79 -7.63 26.20
N GLY A 378 -4.76 -7.53 27.12
CA GLY A 378 -5.07 -6.31 27.86
C GLY A 378 -4.24 -5.98 29.10
N LEU A 379 -3.13 -6.69 29.40
CA LEU A 379 -2.38 -6.43 30.63
C LEU A 379 -1.36 -5.29 30.55
N PHE A 380 -1.02 -4.85 29.35
CA PHE A 380 -0.09 -3.73 29.12
C PHE A 380 -0.64 -2.85 28.00
N GLY A 381 -1.54 -1.92 28.31
CA GLY A 381 -2.07 -0.86 27.45
C GLY A 381 -2.05 -1.15 25.93
N ALA A 382 -3.02 -0.68 25.20
CA ALA A 382 -3.23 -0.78 23.75
C ALA A 382 -2.13 -1.52 22.96
N ASN A 383 -2.41 -2.70 22.46
CA ASN A 383 -1.46 -3.59 21.81
C ASN A 383 -0.85 -2.96 20.54
N PRO A 384 0.33 -2.37 20.61
CA PRO A 384 1.15 -2.13 19.44
C PRO A 384 1.51 -3.50 18.82
N LEU A 385 2.51 -3.79 18.14
CA LEU A 385 2.94 -5.11 17.65
C LEU A 385 1.83 -5.88 16.88
N THR A 386 1.05 -5.15 16.10
CA THR A 386 0.03 -5.67 15.19
C THR A 386 0.29 -5.15 13.78
N GLY A 387 -0.45 -5.62 12.79
CA GLY A 387 -0.29 -5.19 11.40
C GLY A 387 -1.08 -6.07 10.45
N SER A 388 -0.64 -6.15 9.21
CA SER A 388 -1.18 -7.06 8.22
C SER A 388 -0.10 -7.99 7.67
N ILE A 389 -0.43 -9.28 7.58
CA ILE A 389 0.48 -10.28 7.00
C ILE A 389 0.54 -10.16 5.48
N GLY A 390 -0.54 -9.71 4.88
CA GLY A 390 -0.71 -9.52 3.46
C GLY A 390 -2.12 -9.09 3.10
N VAL A 391 -2.27 -8.60 1.88
CA VAL A 391 -3.54 -8.11 1.36
C VAL A 391 -3.89 -8.86 0.07
N VAL A 392 -5.17 -9.22 -0.06
CA VAL A 392 -5.74 -9.75 -1.31
C VAL A 392 -6.96 -8.91 -1.67
N THR A 393 -6.99 -8.35 -2.87
CA THR A 393 -8.12 -7.55 -3.38
C THR A 393 -8.94 -8.36 -4.37
N ILE A 394 -10.25 -8.38 -4.19
CA ILE A 394 -11.21 -9.08 -5.06
C ILE A 394 -11.67 -8.15 -6.20
N ASN A 395 -11.73 -8.69 -7.42
CA ASN A 395 -12.24 -8.00 -8.60
C ASN A 395 -13.78 -8.10 -8.65
N LEU A 396 -14.48 -7.17 -8.03
CA LEU A 396 -15.95 -7.18 -8.01
C LEU A 396 -16.60 -6.89 -9.38
N PRO A 397 -16.10 -5.96 -10.23
CA PRO A 397 -16.65 -5.70 -11.54
C PRO A 397 -16.82 -6.94 -12.41
N ARG A 398 -15.81 -7.83 -12.40
CA ARG A 398 -15.87 -9.10 -13.14
C ARG A 398 -16.98 -10.00 -12.63
N ILE A 399 -17.16 -10.11 -11.32
CA ILE A 399 -18.25 -10.87 -10.72
C ILE A 399 -19.59 -10.26 -11.13
N GLY A 400 -19.73 -8.93 -11.04
CA GLY A 400 -20.95 -8.22 -11.43
C GLY A 400 -21.31 -8.37 -12.91
N TYR A 401 -20.30 -8.51 -13.78
CA TYR A 401 -20.50 -8.76 -15.20
C TYR A 401 -20.87 -10.23 -15.51
N ALA A 402 -20.26 -11.17 -14.81
CA ALA A 402 -20.47 -12.60 -15.03
C ALA A 402 -21.74 -13.15 -14.40
N ALA A 403 -22.19 -12.57 -13.30
CA ALA A 403 -23.40 -13.00 -12.60
C ALA A 403 -24.68 -12.48 -13.27
N ASN A 404 -25.72 -13.30 -13.32
CA ASN A 404 -27.06 -12.91 -13.80
C ASN A 404 -28.01 -12.54 -12.67
N THR A 405 -27.71 -13.00 -11.44
CA THR A 405 -28.51 -12.75 -10.23
C THR A 405 -27.64 -12.32 -9.05
N LYS A 406 -28.25 -11.72 -8.03
CA LYS A 406 -27.55 -11.38 -6.79
C LYS A 406 -27.01 -12.62 -6.07
N GLU A 407 -27.73 -13.73 -6.14
CA GLU A 407 -27.33 -15.02 -5.54
C GLU A 407 -26.08 -15.60 -6.22
N GLU A 408 -26.03 -15.56 -7.56
CA GLU A 408 -24.83 -15.94 -8.31
C GLU A 408 -23.62 -15.04 -7.98
N PHE A 409 -23.85 -13.72 -7.82
CA PHE A 409 -22.84 -12.78 -7.40
C PHE A 409 -22.23 -13.17 -6.05
N PHE A 410 -23.07 -13.41 -5.02
CA PHE A 410 -22.58 -13.80 -3.70
C PHE A 410 -21.90 -15.17 -3.67
N THR A 411 -22.34 -16.10 -4.51
CA THR A 411 -21.67 -17.41 -4.65
C THR A 411 -20.25 -17.25 -5.19
N GLN A 412 -20.09 -16.53 -6.29
CA GLN A 412 -18.77 -16.27 -6.89
C GLN A 412 -17.87 -15.45 -5.95
N LEU A 413 -18.44 -14.43 -5.27
CA LEU A 413 -17.71 -13.66 -4.28
C LEU A 413 -17.21 -14.54 -3.14
N SER A 414 -18.03 -15.46 -2.62
CA SER A 414 -17.62 -16.40 -1.57
C SER A 414 -16.47 -17.30 -2.02
N GLU A 415 -16.51 -17.83 -3.24
CA GLU A 415 -15.44 -18.68 -3.79
C GLU A 415 -14.11 -17.94 -3.91
N LEU A 416 -14.13 -16.69 -4.39
CA LEU A 416 -12.91 -15.88 -4.49
C LEU A 416 -12.36 -15.45 -3.12
N MET A 417 -13.26 -15.17 -2.16
CA MET A 417 -12.85 -14.89 -0.79
C MET A 417 -12.19 -16.11 -0.13
N ASP A 418 -12.66 -17.33 -0.40
CA ASP A 418 -12.06 -18.57 0.09
C ASP A 418 -10.65 -18.77 -0.48
N LEU A 419 -10.43 -18.48 -1.77
CA LEU A 419 -9.08 -18.46 -2.36
C LEU A 419 -8.19 -17.39 -1.72
N GLY A 420 -8.74 -16.21 -1.45
CA GLY A 420 -8.07 -15.13 -0.74
C GLY A 420 -7.62 -15.55 0.67
N LYS A 421 -8.52 -16.19 1.44
CA LYS A 421 -8.21 -16.78 2.75
C LYS A 421 -7.06 -17.80 2.65
N GLU A 422 -7.17 -18.75 1.72
CA GLU A 422 -6.15 -19.78 1.53
C GLU A 422 -4.78 -19.17 1.21
N SER A 423 -4.73 -18.22 0.30
CA SER A 423 -3.52 -17.49 -0.09
C SER A 423 -2.84 -16.83 1.12
N LEU A 424 -3.60 -16.13 1.96
CA LEU A 424 -3.11 -15.46 3.15
C LEU A 424 -2.61 -16.42 4.22
N MET A 425 -3.29 -17.56 4.41
CA MET A 425 -2.85 -18.60 5.35
C MET A 425 -1.55 -19.27 4.89
N ILE A 426 -1.38 -19.50 3.59
CA ILE A 426 -0.12 -19.98 3.00
C ILE A 426 0.99 -18.95 3.23
N LYS A 427 0.74 -17.65 2.92
CA LYS A 427 1.69 -16.57 3.15
C LYS A 427 2.13 -16.51 4.61
N ARG A 428 1.19 -16.56 5.55
CA ARG A 428 1.46 -16.59 7.00
C ARG A 428 2.40 -17.74 7.39
N THR A 429 2.12 -18.94 6.91
CA THR A 429 2.92 -20.13 7.20
C THR A 429 4.37 -19.98 6.69
N ILE A 430 4.52 -19.44 5.50
CA ILE A 430 5.85 -19.23 4.90
C ILE A 430 6.62 -18.13 5.65
N LEU A 431 5.96 -17.04 6.03
CA LEU A 431 6.60 -15.96 6.76
C LEU A 431 7.01 -16.38 8.19
N GLU A 432 6.21 -17.20 8.87
CA GLU A 432 6.62 -17.83 10.15
C GLU A 432 7.89 -18.68 9.98
N LYS A 433 7.96 -19.47 8.91
CA LYS A 433 9.16 -20.26 8.60
C LYS A 433 10.38 -19.37 8.32
N PHE A 434 10.20 -18.27 7.62
CA PHE A 434 11.29 -17.36 7.28
C PHE A 434 11.80 -16.58 8.48
N ILE A 435 10.92 -16.12 9.39
CA ILE A 435 11.34 -15.44 10.62
C ILE A 435 12.05 -16.39 11.59
N ASP A 436 11.59 -17.63 11.73
CA ASP A 436 12.27 -18.68 12.49
C ASP A 436 13.66 -18.97 11.90
N GLY A 437 13.78 -18.95 10.57
CA GLY A 437 15.05 -19.08 9.83
C GLY A 437 15.97 -17.86 9.92
N GLY A 438 15.48 -16.73 10.49
CA GLY A 438 16.29 -15.51 10.70
C GLY A 438 16.32 -14.54 9.50
N LEU A 439 15.40 -14.67 8.53
CA LEU A 439 15.32 -13.76 7.37
C LEU A 439 14.94 -12.33 7.77
N TYR A 440 14.19 -12.16 8.87
CA TYR A 440 13.77 -10.87 9.42
C TYR A 440 14.37 -10.68 10.83
N PRO A 441 15.65 -10.34 10.94
CA PRO A 441 16.36 -10.34 12.22
C PRO A 441 15.80 -9.31 13.21
N TYR A 442 15.41 -8.13 12.76
CA TYR A 442 14.86 -7.09 13.63
C TYR A 442 13.40 -7.38 14.02
N SER A 443 12.54 -7.75 13.09
CA SER A 443 11.18 -8.19 13.40
C SER A 443 11.18 -9.37 14.38
N ARG A 444 12.10 -10.32 14.20
CA ARG A 444 12.29 -11.44 15.14
C ARG A 444 12.59 -10.97 16.57
N HIS A 445 13.41 -9.93 16.71
CA HIS A 445 13.73 -9.36 18.02
C HIS A 445 12.54 -8.64 18.63
N TYR A 446 11.95 -7.70 17.90
CA TYR A 446 10.86 -6.86 18.44
C TYR A 446 9.53 -7.61 18.62
N LEU A 447 9.30 -8.70 17.89
CA LEU A 447 8.13 -9.56 18.05
C LEU A 447 8.38 -10.75 19.01
N SER A 448 9.53 -10.80 19.70
CA SER A 448 9.87 -11.92 20.61
C SER A 448 8.83 -12.15 21.71
N ALA A 449 8.24 -11.09 22.27
CA ALA A 449 7.20 -11.19 23.28
C ALA A 449 5.91 -11.87 22.74
N ILE A 450 5.57 -11.64 21.48
CA ILE A 450 4.43 -12.33 20.82
C ILE A 450 4.76 -13.80 20.64
N LYS A 451 5.97 -14.15 20.19
CA LYS A 451 6.44 -15.54 20.05
C LYS A 451 6.42 -16.28 21.39
N GLU A 452 6.93 -15.67 22.44
CA GLU A 452 6.95 -16.26 23.80
C GLU A 452 5.54 -16.55 24.32
N ARG A 453 4.60 -15.64 24.05
CA ARG A 453 3.22 -15.76 24.52
C ARG A 453 2.37 -16.73 23.70
N PHE A 454 2.48 -16.69 22.37
CA PHE A 454 1.56 -17.38 21.45
C PHE A 454 2.21 -18.49 20.62
N GLY A 455 3.51 -18.66 20.70
CA GLY A 455 4.24 -19.67 19.94
C GLY A 455 4.55 -19.29 18.50
N THR A 456 4.02 -18.15 17.98
CA THR A 456 4.25 -17.62 16.64
C THR A 456 4.52 -16.12 16.70
N TYR A 457 5.26 -15.56 15.74
CA TYR A 457 5.61 -14.12 15.73
C TYR A 457 4.46 -13.25 15.21
N TRP A 458 3.75 -13.75 14.18
CA TRP A 458 2.76 -12.95 13.46
C TRP A 458 1.32 -13.14 14.01
N LYS A 459 1.14 -13.66 15.24
CA LYS A 459 -0.19 -13.96 15.79
C LYS A 459 -1.13 -12.76 15.86
N ASN A 460 -0.60 -11.58 16.10
CA ASN A 460 -1.38 -10.36 16.19
C ASN A 460 -1.55 -9.63 14.82
N HIS A 461 -1.01 -10.18 13.74
CA HIS A 461 -1.18 -9.61 12.41
C HIS A 461 -2.43 -10.15 11.74
N PHE A 462 -3.15 -9.26 11.05
CA PHE A 462 -4.37 -9.60 10.33
C PHE A 462 -4.06 -10.21 8.96
N ASN A 463 -4.96 -11.06 8.50
CA ASN A 463 -5.09 -11.46 7.11
C ASN A 463 -6.10 -10.50 6.48
N THR A 464 -5.68 -9.70 5.52
CA THR A 464 -6.50 -8.60 4.99
C THR A 464 -7.08 -8.99 3.63
N ILE A 465 -8.40 -8.91 3.50
CA ILE A 465 -9.08 -9.00 2.20
C ILE A 465 -9.70 -7.65 1.91
N GLY A 466 -9.50 -7.18 0.69
CA GLY A 466 -10.07 -5.94 0.17
C GLY A 466 -10.90 -6.18 -1.08
N LEU A 467 -11.45 -5.11 -1.60
CA LEU A 467 -12.29 -5.10 -2.79
C LEU A 467 -11.95 -3.91 -3.68
N ASN A 468 -12.26 -4.06 -4.97
CA ASN A 468 -12.11 -2.98 -5.94
C ASN A 468 -13.34 -2.95 -6.85
N GLY A 469 -13.77 -1.75 -7.26
CA GLY A 469 -14.78 -1.57 -8.30
C GLY A 469 -16.22 -1.93 -7.87
N LEU A 470 -16.59 -1.70 -6.61
CA LEU A 470 -17.97 -2.01 -6.18
C LEU A 470 -19.01 -1.25 -6.99
N ASN A 471 -18.76 0.02 -7.35
CA ASN A 471 -19.64 0.79 -8.22
C ASN A 471 -19.82 0.11 -9.58
N GLU A 472 -18.73 -0.27 -10.24
CA GLU A 472 -18.79 -0.92 -11.57
C GLU A 472 -19.40 -2.32 -11.48
N ALA A 473 -19.24 -3.03 -10.37
CA ALA A 473 -19.92 -4.29 -10.13
C ALA A 473 -21.44 -4.11 -10.10
N ILE A 474 -21.92 -3.08 -9.41
CA ILE A 474 -23.34 -2.72 -9.34
C ILE A 474 -23.86 -2.34 -10.72
N ILE A 475 -23.15 -1.49 -11.45
CA ILE A 475 -23.54 -1.08 -12.81
C ILE A 475 -23.62 -2.29 -13.75
N ASN A 476 -22.62 -3.18 -13.70
CA ASN A 476 -22.60 -4.35 -14.58
C ASN A 476 -23.73 -5.34 -14.25
N LEU A 477 -24.08 -5.53 -12.97
CA LEU A 477 -25.12 -6.46 -12.53
C LEU A 477 -26.53 -5.85 -12.59
N LEU A 478 -26.73 -4.67 -11.96
CA LEU A 478 -28.05 -4.10 -11.71
C LEU A 478 -28.42 -2.97 -12.69
N LYS A 479 -27.49 -2.48 -13.50
CA LYS A 479 -27.67 -1.34 -14.43
C LYS A 479 -27.99 -0.01 -13.74
N VAL A 480 -27.68 0.11 -12.47
CA VAL A 480 -27.71 1.34 -11.66
C VAL A 480 -26.35 1.55 -11.01
N ASP A 481 -26.03 2.75 -10.55
CA ASP A 481 -24.78 3.04 -9.85
C ASP A 481 -24.94 3.02 -8.32
N ILE A 482 -23.83 3.11 -7.60
CA ILE A 482 -23.77 3.05 -6.14
C ILE A 482 -24.51 4.21 -5.45
N THR A 483 -24.80 5.30 -6.14
CA THR A 483 -25.45 6.50 -5.59
C THR A 483 -26.97 6.39 -5.54
N THR A 484 -27.53 5.46 -6.32
CA THR A 484 -28.98 5.16 -6.29
C THR A 484 -29.34 4.40 -5.01
N GLU A 485 -30.59 4.52 -4.55
CA GLU A 485 -31.07 3.79 -3.36
C GLU A 485 -30.89 2.26 -3.48
N GLU A 486 -31.14 1.70 -4.67
CA GLU A 486 -30.94 0.27 -4.92
C GLU A 486 -29.46 -0.10 -4.91
N GLY A 487 -28.63 0.67 -5.60
CA GLY A 487 -27.19 0.44 -5.68
C GLY A 487 -26.52 0.57 -4.30
N HIS A 488 -26.86 1.61 -3.55
CA HIS A 488 -26.34 1.84 -2.20
C HIS A 488 -26.71 0.71 -1.23
N ARG A 489 -27.98 0.28 -1.26
CA ARG A 489 -28.46 -0.86 -0.46
C ARG A 489 -27.70 -2.15 -0.81
N PHE A 490 -27.48 -2.41 -2.10
CA PHE A 490 -26.73 -3.59 -2.53
C PHE A 490 -25.25 -3.49 -2.14
N ALA A 491 -24.63 -2.31 -2.23
CA ALA A 491 -23.28 -2.07 -1.73
C ALA A 491 -23.15 -2.41 -0.24
N GLY A 492 -24.11 -1.97 0.57
CA GLY A 492 -24.18 -2.33 1.99
C GLY A 492 -24.27 -3.84 2.21
N GLN A 493 -25.09 -4.55 1.43
CA GLN A 493 -25.23 -6.01 1.50
C GLN A 493 -23.93 -6.75 1.15
N VAL A 494 -23.19 -6.28 0.14
CA VAL A 494 -21.89 -6.86 -0.26
C VAL A 494 -20.88 -6.71 0.87
N LEU A 495 -20.76 -5.53 1.47
CA LEU A 495 -19.83 -5.28 2.57
C LEU A 495 -20.19 -6.09 3.83
N ASP A 496 -21.47 -6.19 4.17
CA ASP A 496 -21.93 -7.01 5.30
C ASP A 496 -21.65 -8.49 5.07
N PHE A 497 -21.91 -9.01 3.88
CA PHE A 497 -21.58 -10.39 3.51
C PHE A 497 -20.05 -10.65 3.65
N MET A 498 -19.22 -9.75 3.13
CA MET A 498 -17.76 -9.91 3.27
C MET A 498 -17.33 -9.88 4.74
N ARG A 499 -17.91 -9.03 5.58
CA ARG A 499 -17.63 -9.01 7.03
C ARG A 499 -18.03 -10.30 7.74
N GLU A 500 -19.19 -10.85 7.43
CA GLU A 500 -19.65 -12.13 7.96
C GLU A 500 -18.68 -13.25 7.60
N ARG A 501 -18.23 -13.30 6.34
CA ARG A 501 -17.21 -14.27 5.92
C ARG A 501 -15.87 -14.11 6.67
N MET A 502 -15.46 -12.85 6.98
CA MET A 502 -14.27 -12.62 7.82
C MET A 502 -14.43 -13.23 9.22
N MET A 503 -15.60 -13.10 9.84
CA MET A 503 -15.87 -13.72 11.14
C MET A 503 -15.84 -15.24 11.06
N ASP A 504 -16.40 -15.84 10.00
CA ASP A 504 -16.30 -17.27 9.75
C ASP A 504 -14.85 -17.72 9.66
N TYR A 505 -14.02 -17.02 8.88
CA TYR A 505 -12.60 -17.35 8.75
C TYR A 505 -11.83 -17.24 10.06
N GLN A 506 -12.14 -16.25 10.90
CA GLN A 506 -11.54 -16.15 12.24
C GLN A 506 -11.92 -17.36 13.13
N ASN A 507 -13.16 -17.80 13.07
CA ASN A 507 -13.65 -18.96 13.80
C ASN A 507 -13.01 -20.27 13.30
N GLU A 508 -12.88 -20.43 11.98
CA GLU A 508 -12.30 -21.63 11.35
C GLU A 508 -10.79 -21.77 11.63
N THR A 509 -10.06 -20.66 11.53
CA THR A 509 -8.59 -20.68 11.52
C THR A 509 -7.96 -20.29 12.85
N ASN A 510 -8.73 -19.67 13.76
CA ASN A 510 -8.22 -19.01 14.96
C ASN A 510 -7.15 -17.94 14.65
N GLU A 511 -7.17 -17.35 13.44
CA GLU A 511 -6.34 -16.22 13.03
C GLU A 511 -7.20 -14.96 12.84
N LEU A 512 -6.56 -13.79 12.81
CA LEU A 512 -7.26 -12.52 12.63
C LEU A 512 -7.51 -12.27 11.14
N PHE A 513 -8.72 -11.83 10.80
CA PHE A 513 -9.10 -11.40 9.47
C PHE A 513 -9.78 -10.03 9.54
N ASN A 514 -9.56 -9.19 8.53
CA ASN A 514 -10.23 -7.90 8.42
C ASN A 514 -10.54 -7.54 6.96
N LEU A 515 -11.53 -6.67 6.79
CA LEU A 515 -11.95 -6.12 5.51
C LEU A 515 -11.40 -4.70 5.37
N GLU A 516 -10.70 -4.43 4.26
CA GLU A 516 -10.07 -3.13 4.00
C GLU A 516 -10.56 -2.51 2.70
N ALA A 517 -10.75 -1.20 2.70
CA ALA A 517 -10.83 -0.41 1.47
C ALA A 517 -9.41 -0.22 0.93
N THR A 518 -8.88 -1.25 0.28
CA THR A 518 -7.48 -1.27 -0.17
C THR A 518 -7.19 -0.13 -1.15
N PRO A 519 -6.05 0.58 -1.01
CA PRO A 519 -5.58 1.47 -2.06
C PRO A 519 -5.20 0.63 -3.27
N ALA A 520 -6.05 0.67 -4.29
CA ALA A 520 -5.94 -0.23 -5.42
C ALA A 520 -5.41 0.48 -6.67
N GLU A 521 -4.45 1.39 -6.53
CA GLU A 521 -3.94 2.24 -7.62
C GLU A 521 -3.58 1.43 -8.87
N GLY A 522 -2.49 0.68 -8.87
CA GLY A 522 -2.10 -0.19 -9.98
C GLY A 522 -3.04 -1.38 -10.18
N THR A 523 -3.69 -1.87 -9.12
CA THR A 523 -4.62 -2.99 -9.17
C THR A 523 -5.92 -2.63 -9.91
N SER A 524 -6.43 -1.44 -9.71
CA SER A 524 -7.61 -0.91 -10.38
C SER A 524 -7.43 -0.88 -11.90
N TYR A 525 -6.30 -0.34 -12.35
CA TYR A 525 -5.90 -0.34 -13.75
C TYR A 525 -5.70 -1.76 -14.30
N ARG A 526 -4.93 -2.59 -13.59
CA ARG A 526 -4.64 -3.97 -13.99
C ARG A 526 -5.93 -4.78 -14.20
N PHE A 527 -6.88 -4.71 -13.25
CA PHE A 527 -8.15 -5.41 -13.37
C PHE A 527 -8.95 -4.94 -14.59
N ALA A 528 -9.14 -3.64 -14.71
CA ALA A 528 -9.91 -3.07 -15.80
C ALA A 528 -9.31 -3.38 -17.18
N LYS A 529 -7.98 -3.36 -17.30
CA LYS A 529 -7.28 -3.71 -18.53
C LYS A 529 -7.49 -5.19 -18.90
N LEU A 530 -7.23 -6.11 -17.98
CA LEU A 530 -7.45 -7.55 -18.21
C LEU A 530 -8.92 -7.87 -18.52
N ASP A 531 -9.83 -7.17 -17.85
CA ASP A 531 -11.25 -7.37 -18.07
C ASP A 531 -11.70 -6.84 -19.44
N LYS A 532 -11.22 -5.67 -19.86
CA LYS A 532 -11.52 -5.11 -21.19
C LYS A 532 -10.95 -5.97 -22.31
N GLU A 533 -9.80 -6.57 -22.13
CA GLU A 533 -9.22 -7.50 -23.09
C GLU A 533 -10.07 -8.78 -23.24
N LYS A 534 -10.60 -9.30 -22.11
CA LYS A 534 -11.39 -10.54 -22.08
C LYS A 534 -12.88 -10.31 -22.35
N TYR A 535 -13.42 -9.19 -21.86
CA TYR A 535 -14.85 -8.80 -21.90
C TYR A 535 -14.99 -7.35 -22.37
N PRO A 536 -14.95 -7.07 -23.68
CA PRO A 536 -14.97 -5.69 -24.21
C PRO A 536 -16.19 -4.86 -23.76
N GLU A 537 -17.29 -5.51 -23.43
CA GLU A 537 -18.55 -4.86 -23.02
C GLU A 537 -18.61 -4.55 -21.50
N ILE A 538 -17.65 -5.03 -20.70
CA ILE A 538 -17.63 -4.72 -19.27
C ILE A 538 -17.48 -3.21 -19.06
N ILE A 539 -18.23 -2.65 -18.12
CA ILE A 539 -18.24 -1.20 -17.88
C ILE A 539 -17.11 -0.84 -16.91
N ALA A 540 -16.25 0.07 -17.33
CA ALA A 540 -15.19 0.67 -16.51
C ALA A 540 -15.62 2.03 -15.95
N ALA A 541 -14.93 2.56 -14.95
CA ALA A 541 -15.22 3.85 -14.33
C ALA A 541 -15.18 5.01 -15.34
N ASN A 542 -14.20 5.00 -16.23
CA ASN A 542 -13.99 6.01 -17.29
C ASN A 542 -14.46 5.52 -18.66
N GLU A 543 -15.53 4.77 -18.73
CA GLU A 543 -16.03 4.10 -19.95
C GLU A 543 -16.14 5.02 -21.17
N THR A 544 -16.59 6.26 -20.97
CA THR A 544 -16.70 7.25 -22.05
C THR A 544 -15.35 7.61 -22.63
N ALA A 545 -14.36 7.88 -21.78
CA ALA A 545 -13.00 8.23 -22.23
C ALA A 545 -12.32 7.04 -22.92
N VAL A 546 -12.53 5.81 -22.41
CA VAL A 546 -12.03 4.59 -23.05
C VAL A 546 -12.58 4.45 -24.45
N LYS A 547 -13.89 4.65 -24.65
CA LYS A 547 -14.55 4.50 -25.96
C LYS A 547 -14.26 5.64 -26.94
N THR A 548 -14.15 6.88 -26.45
CA THR A 548 -14.06 8.06 -27.34
C THR A 548 -12.65 8.55 -27.55
N GLN A 549 -11.74 8.33 -26.59
CA GLN A 549 -10.39 8.87 -26.58
C GLN A 549 -9.31 7.78 -26.55
N GLY A 550 -9.68 6.51 -26.40
CA GLY A 550 -8.72 5.41 -26.23
C GLY A 550 -7.95 5.48 -24.91
N ALA A 551 -8.55 6.09 -23.88
CA ALA A 551 -7.93 6.17 -22.54
C ALA A 551 -7.78 4.78 -21.92
N ASP A 552 -6.77 4.62 -21.08
CA ASP A 552 -6.59 3.41 -20.30
C ASP A 552 -7.75 3.20 -19.30
N PRO A 553 -8.35 2.00 -19.21
CA PRO A 553 -9.47 1.75 -18.32
C PRO A 553 -9.02 1.62 -16.87
N TYR A 554 -9.89 2.04 -15.94
CA TYR A 554 -9.72 1.77 -14.51
C TYR A 554 -11.08 1.54 -13.84
N TYR A 555 -11.05 0.95 -12.63
CA TYR A 555 -12.22 0.80 -11.77
C TYR A 555 -12.16 1.76 -10.59
N THR A 556 -13.32 2.15 -10.08
CA THR A 556 -13.43 2.97 -8.86
C THR A 556 -12.83 2.21 -7.67
N ASN A 557 -12.07 2.91 -6.84
CA ASN A 557 -11.43 2.31 -5.69
C ASN A 557 -12.46 1.84 -4.65
N SER A 558 -12.36 0.58 -4.24
CA SER A 558 -13.19 -0.02 -3.18
C SER A 558 -14.68 0.26 -3.34
N SER A 559 -15.32 0.91 -2.35
CA SER A 559 -16.71 1.36 -2.36
C SER A 559 -16.86 2.88 -2.49
N HIS A 560 -15.81 3.56 -2.96
CA HIS A 560 -15.86 5.02 -3.14
C HIS A 560 -16.82 5.44 -4.24
N LEU A 561 -17.20 6.71 -4.22
CA LEU A 561 -17.97 7.32 -5.30
C LEU A 561 -17.11 7.45 -6.57
N PRO A 562 -17.70 7.37 -7.75
CA PRO A 562 -17.01 7.70 -8.99
C PRO A 562 -16.43 9.12 -8.94
N VAL A 563 -15.26 9.30 -9.53
CA VAL A 563 -14.59 10.61 -9.61
C VAL A 563 -15.51 11.61 -10.32
N GLY A 564 -15.70 12.79 -9.73
CA GLY A 564 -16.56 13.84 -10.30
C GLY A 564 -18.06 13.59 -10.17
N HIS A 565 -18.49 12.64 -9.31
CA HIS A 565 -19.90 12.41 -9.06
C HIS A 565 -20.61 13.65 -8.49
N THR A 566 -20.00 14.30 -7.53
CA THR A 566 -20.55 15.51 -6.89
C THR A 566 -19.44 16.44 -6.41
N ASP A 567 -19.70 17.74 -6.48
CA ASP A 567 -18.85 18.78 -5.90
C ASP A 567 -19.32 19.15 -4.48
N ASP A 568 -20.46 18.62 -4.03
CA ASP A 568 -20.97 18.81 -2.66
C ASP A 568 -20.38 17.74 -1.72
N ILE A 569 -19.42 18.18 -0.88
CA ILE A 569 -18.79 17.31 0.11
C ILE A 569 -19.80 16.67 1.08
N PHE A 570 -20.91 17.36 1.44
CA PHE A 570 -21.91 16.80 2.34
C PHE A 570 -22.77 15.72 1.68
N GLU A 571 -23.01 15.81 0.39
CA GLU A 571 -23.63 14.74 -0.38
C GLU A 571 -22.70 13.52 -0.43
N ALA A 572 -21.43 13.72 -0.75
CA ALA A 572 -20.43 12.65 -0.72
C ALA A 572 -20.34 11.98 0.65
N LEU A 573 -20.29 12.77 1.73
CA LEU A 573 -20.27 12.28 3.10
C LEU A 573 -21.49 11.41 3.44
N LYS A 574 -22.69 11.84 3.07
CA LYS A 574 -23.93 11.08 3.32
C LYS A 574 -23.96 9.74 2.59
N LEU A 575 -23.48 9.71 1.34
CA LEU A 575 -23.41 8.49 0.54
C LEU A 575 -22.33 7.51 1.01
N GLN A 576 -21.30 8.01 1.70
CA GLN A 576 -20.17 7.19 2.12
C GLN A 576 -20.20 6.78 3.60
N ASP A 577 -20.88 7.51 4.47
CA ASP A 577 -20.83 7.32 5.92
C ASP A 577 -21.13 5.88 6.35
N ASP A 578 -22.27 5.33 5.91
CA ASP A 578 -22.67 3.95 6.23
C ASP A 578 -21.73 2.90 5.63
N LEU A 579 -21.23 3.11 4.42
CA LEU A 579 -20.35 2.17 3.74
C LEU A 579 -18.96 2.13 4.40
N GLN A 580 -18.42 3.28 4.76
CA GLN A 580 -17.10 3.40 5.36
C GLN A 580 -17.02 2.77 6.75
N THR A 581 -18.12 2.75 7.51
CA THR A 581 -18.18 2.11 8.84
C THR A 581 -18.16 0.58 8.79
N LYS A 582 -18.38 -0.02 7.61
CA LYS A 582 -18.39 -1.48 7.45
C LYS A 582 -16.99 -2.09 7.33
N TYR A 583 -15.98 -1.29 7.08
CA TYR A 583 -14.60 -1.76 7.02
C TYR A 583 -14.02 -1.96 8.43
N THR A 584 -13.45 -3.15 8.66
CA THR A 584 -12.83 -3.54 9.94
C THR A 584 -11.31 -3.44 9.92
N GLY A 585 -10.72 -3.32 8.73
CA GLY A 585 -9.27 -3.26 8.51
C GLY A 585 -8.75 -1.87 8.24
N GLY A 586 -9.54 -1.05 7.57
CA GLY A 586 -9.14 0.31 7.26
C GLY A 586 -9.88 0.87 6.06
N THR A 587 -10.07 2.16 6.12
CA THR A 587 -10.63 2.96 5.04
C THR A 587 -10.22 4.40 5.23
N VAL A 588 -10.28 5.21 4.19
CA VAL A 588 -10.12 6.66 4.29
C VAL A 588 -11.10 7.35 3.34
N LEU A 589 -11.75 8.38 3.82
CA LEU A 589 -12.45 9.33 2.95
C LEU A 589 -11.54 10.53 2.66
N HIS A 590 -11.20 10.72 1.39
CA HIS A 590 -10.58 11.94 0.91
C HIS A 590 -11.70 12.93 0.55
N GLY A 591 -11.90 13.92 1.39
CA GLY A 591 -12.85 15.02 1.14
C GLY A 591 -12.21 15.99 0.16
N PHE A 592 -12.46 15.84 -1.14
CA PHE A 592 -12.03 16.81 -2.15
C PHE A 592 -12.88 18.06 -2.05
N VAL A 593 -12.24 19.21 -1.92
CA VAL A 593 -12.91 20.49 -1.69
C VAL A 593 -12.87 21.40 -2.92
N GLY A 594 -12.42 20.88 -4.07
CA GLY A 594 -12.42 21.56 -5.39
C GLY A 594 -11.58 22.83 -5.47
N GLU A 595 -11.55 23.63 -4.40
CA GLU A 595 -10.84 24.88 -4.27
C GLU A 595 -10.00 24.91 -3.00
N LYS A 596 -9.07 25.87 -2.90
CA LYS A 596 -8.39 26.18 -1.64
C LYS A 596 -9.46 26.47 -0.58
N LEU A 597 -9.43 25.77 0.54
CA LEU A 597 -10.31 26.10 1.68
C LEU A 597 -10.12 27.57 2.05
N PRO A 598 -11.21 28.37 2.09
CA PRO A 598 -11.09 29.83 2.09
C PRO A 598 -10.45 30.41 3.35
N SER A 599 -10.51 29.69 4.50
CA SER A 599 -9.88 30.12 5.74
C SER A 599 -9.65 28.96 6.72
N VAL A 600 -8.79 29.20 7.70
CA VAL A 600 -8.54 28.26 8.81
C VAL A 600 -9.84 27.98 9.58
N GLU A 601 -10.67 29.00 9.80
CA GLU A 601 -11.96 28.88 10.48
C GLU A 601 -12.94 28.00 9.71
N SER A 602 -13.01 28.16 8.39
CA SER A 602 -13.86 27.33 7.53
C SER A 602 -13.39 25.86 7.54
N THR A 603 -12.09 25.64 7.52
CA THR A 603 -11.47 24.31 7.64
C THR A 603 -11.79 23.68 8.98
N LYS A 604 -11.60 24.44 10.08
CA LYS A 604 -11.94 24.01 11.45
C LYS A 604 -13.41 23.63 11.56
N ALA A 605 -14.31 24.50 11.07
CA ALA A 605 -15.73 24.25 11.08
C ALA A 605 -16.12 22.99 10.31
N LEU A 606 -15.49 22.76 9.15
CA LEU A 606 -15.75 21.57 8.33
C LEU A 606 -15.26 20.29 9.01
N VAL A 607 -14.01 20.25 9.47
CA VAL A 607 -13.44 19.07 10.16
C VAL A 607 -14.26 18.75 11.42
N ARG A 608 -14.61 19.77 12.23
CA ARG A 608 -15.46 19.59 13.40
C ARG A 608 -16.83 19.04 13.05
N LYS A 609 -17.48 19.59 12.02
CA LYS A 609 -18.80 19.16 11.57
C LYS A 609 -18.77 17.71 11.06
N ILE A 610 -17.70 17.30 10.37
CA ILE A 610 -17.52 15.90 9.96
C ILE A 610 -17.38 15.01 11.18
N ALA A 611 -16.48 15.35 12.10
CA ALA A 611 -16.22 14.54 13.29
C ALA A 611 -17.44 14.38 14.20
N GLU A 612 -18.26 15.44 14.38
CA GLU A 612 -19.41 15.44 15.26
C GLU A 612 -20.68 14.81 14.64
N ASN A 613 -20.85 14.87 13.31
CA ASN A 613 -22.12 14.49 12.67
C ASN A 613 -22.06 13.23 11.80
N PHE A 614 -20.86 12.75 11.44
CA PHE A 614 -20.65 11.54 10.64
C PHE A 614 -19.90 10.47 11.42
N LYS A 615 -20.16 9.22 11.11
CA LYS A 615 -19.51 8.05 11.73
C LYS A 615 -18.21 7.67 11.04
N LEU A 616 -17.80 8.42 10.02
CA LEU A 616 -16.57 8.18 9.28
C LEU A 616 -15.40 7.93 10.22
N PRO A 617 -14.76 6.76 10.16
CA PRO A 617 -13.71 6.41 11.12
C PRO A 617 -12.39 7.13 10.84
N TYR A 618 -12.13 7.49 9.57
CA TYR A 618 -10.85 8.06 9.14
C TYR A 618 -11.03 8.90 7.88
N PHE A 619 -10.58 10.14 7.92
CA PHE A 619 -10.73 11.06 6.80
C PHE A 619 -9.62 12.10 6.74
N THR A 620 -9.49 12.73 5.59
CA THR A 620 -8.70 13.96 5.39
C THR A 620 -9.44 14.90 4.44
N LEU A 621 -9.13 16.18 4.48
CA LEU A 621 -9.60 17.17 3.52
C LEU A 621 -8.45 17.43 2.54
N THR A 622 -8.71 17.24 1.26
CA THR A 622 -7.69 17.41 0.23
C THR A 622 -8.07 18.60 -0.64
N PRO A 623 -7.39 19.74 -0.51
CA PRO A 623 -7.53 20.85 -1.45
C PRO A 623 -6.94 20.45 -2.80
N THR A 624 -7.50 20.98 -3.88
CA THR A 624 -6.90 20.83 -5.20
C THR A 624 -5.69 21.73 -5.32
N PHE A 625 -4.57 21.18 -5.76
CA PHE A 625 -3.35 21.93 -6.02
C PHE A 625 -2.59 21.35 -7.21
N SER A 626 -1.87 22.21 -7.91
CA SER A 626 -0.91 21.85 -8.96
C SER A 626 0.51 21.92 -8.42
N VAL A 627 1.43 21.15 -8.99
CA VAL A 627 2.84 21.18 -8.59
C VAL A 627 3.69 21.66 -9.76
N CYS A 628 4.31 22.84 -9.61
CA CYS A 628 5.28 23.32 -10.55
C CYS A 628 6.70 22.87 -10.16
N PRO A 629 7.52 22.34 -11.09
CA PRO A 629 8.90 21.97 -10.80
C PRO A 629 9.78 23.13 -10.31
N VAL A 630 9.43 24.39 -10.68
CA VAL A 630 10.17 25.61 -10.32
C VAL A 630 9.59 26.27 -9.07
N HIS A 631 8.25 26.44 -9.01
CA HIS A 631 7.56 27.23 -7.98
C HIS A 631 6.92 26.37 -6.86
N GLY A 632 7.01 25.04 -6.94
CA GLY A 632 6.44 24.15 -5.94
C GLY A 632 4.91 24.09 -6.00
N TYR A 633 4.25 24.08 -4.84
CA TYR A 633 2.81 23.93 -4.73
C TYR A 633 2.06 25.23 -5.09
N ILE A 634 1.05 25.08 -5.96
CA ILE A 634 0.18 26.16 -6.43
C ILE A 634 -1.26 25.75 -6.13
N ALA A 635 -1.97 26.59 -5.37
CA ALA A 635 -3.36 26.30 -5.02
C ALA A 635 -4.26 26.30 -6.28
N GLY A 636 -5.16 25.31 -6.37
CA GLY A 636 -6.06 25.13 -7.50
C GLY A 636 -5.50 24.22 -8.59
N GLU A 637 -6.37 23.89 -9.54
CA GLU A 637 -6.01 23.11 -10.72
C GLU A 637 -5.51 24.07 -11.82
N HIS A 638 -4.26 23.90 -12.21
CA HIS A 638 -3.61 24.71 -13.22
C HIS A 638 -2.97 23.80 -14.27
N GLU A 639 -3.35 24.00 -15.52
CA GLU A 639 -2.73 23.31 -16.66
C GLU A 639 -1.28 23.82 -16.87
N TYR A 640 -1.05 25.10 -16.60
CA TYR A 640 0.25 25.75 -16.65
C TYR A 640 0.51 26.54 -15.38
N CYS A 641 1.78 26.69 -15.00
CA CYS A 641 2.15 27.43 -13.80
C CYS A 641 1.96 28.93 -14.01
N PRO A 642 1.06 29.60 -13.27
CA PRO A 642 0.82 31.05 -13.44
C PRO A 642 2.05 31.90 -13.10
N TYR A 643 2.92 31.44 -12.21
CA TYR A 643 4.16 32.13 -11.88
C TYR A 643 5.21 32.03 -13.01
N CYS A 644 5.36 30.82 -13.61
CA CYS A 644 6.20 30.66 -14.79
C CYS A 644 5.72 31.52 -15.95
N ASP A 645 4.41 31.60 -16.13
CA ASP A 645 3.82 32.38 -17.21
C ASP A 645 4.03 33.88 -16.99
N GLN A 646 3.91 34.37 -15.76
CA GLN A 646 4.22 35.73 -15.37
C GLN A 646 5.70 36.08 -15.60
N GLU A 647 6.61 35.18 -15.16
CA GLU A 647 8.07 35.38 -15.38
C GLU A 647 8.47 35.37 -16.83
N LYS A 648 7.76 34.61 -17.67
CA LYS A 648 8.00 34.55 -19.13
C LYS A 648 7.22 35.58 -19.93
N GLY A 649 6.39 36.40 -19.27
CA GLY A 649 5.62 37.45 -19.92
C GLY A 649 4.46 36.97 -20.81
N TYR A 650 3.92 35.76 -20.52
CA TYR A 650 2.80 35.21 -21.27
C TYR A 650 1.42 35.78 -20.87
N PHE A 651 1.32 36.56 -19.78
CA PHE A 651 0.08 37.20 -19.33
C PHE A 651 0.17 38.72 -19.33
N GLU A 652 -0.32 39.36 -20.38
CA GLU A 652 -0.78 40.74 -20.32
C GLU A 652 -2.31 40.73 -20.17
N GLY A 653 -2.82 41.05 -18.98
CA GLY A 653 -4.18 41.56 -18.84
C GLY A 653 -5.21 40.89 -17.96
N GLN A 654 -4.88 40.08 -16.97
CA GLN A 654 -5.86 39.73 -15.88
C GLN A 654 -5.23 39.93 -14.50
N ASN A 655 -5.86 40.80 -13.69
CA ASN A 655 -5.48 41.03 -12.30
C ASN A 655 -5.85 39.79 -11.43
N TYR A 656 -4.93 38.85 -11.34
CA TYR A 656 -4.93 37.90 -10.22
C TYR A 656 -4.14 38.53 -9.08
N GLN A 657 -4.76 38.70 -7.91
CA GLN A 657 -4.03 38.96 -6.68
C GLN A 657 -3.31 37.67 -6.29
N VAL A 658 -2.08 37.54 -6.71
CA VAL A 658 -1.19 36.46 -6.33
C VAL A 658 -0.51 36.87 -5.04
N GLU A 659 -0.79 36.20 -3.92
CA GLU A 659 0.06 36.31 -2.72
C GLU A 659 1.45 35.81 -3.10
N ALA A 660 2.46 36.66 -3.00
CA ALA A 660 3.83 36.35 -3.35
C ALA A 660 4.36 35.19 -2.49
N PRO A 661 5.12 34.25 -3.07
CA PRO A 661 5.79 33.21 -2.30
C PRO A 661 6.71 33.85 -1.27
N THR A 662 6.67 33.34 -0.04
CA THR A 662 7.28 33.95 1.16
C THR A 662 8.79 34.03 1.16
N GLN A 663 9.50 33.60 0.11
CA GLN A 663 10.96 33.81 -0.05
C GLN A 663 11.39 33.87 -1.52
N LYS A 664 12.09 34.91 -1.91
CA LYS A 664 12.86 34.97 -3.16
C LYS A 664 14.10 34.10 -3.00
N LEU A 665 14.22 33.07 -3.86
CA LEU A 665 15.46 32.30 -4.00
C LEU A 665 16.53 33.18 -4.68
N GLU A 666 17.68 33.35 -4.05
CA GLU A 666 18.87 33.89 -4.72
C GLU A 666 19.30 32.92 -5.83
N GLU A 667 19.50 33.47 -7.02
CA GLU A 667 19.96 32.71 -8.18
C GLU A 667 21.33 32.09 -7.89
N VAL A 668 21.40 30.75 -7.84
CA VAL A 668 22.67 30.02 -7.89
C VAL A 668 23.14 30.02 -9.36
N PRO A 669 24.31 30.58 -9.70
CA PRO A 669 24.78 30.62 -11.08
C PRO A 669 24.97 29.21 -11.62
N THR A 670 24.31 28.90 -12.71
CA THR A 670 24.49 27.67 -13.47
C THR A 670 25.96 27.51 -13.88
N PRO A 671 26.63 26.38 -13.60
CA PRO A 671 27.98 26.19 -14.09
C PRO A 671 27.97 26.11 -15.63
N VAL A 672 28.69 27.01 -16.25
CA VAL A 672 28.92 27.02 -17.69
C VAL A 672 29.79 25.80 -18.01
N VAL A 673 29.19 24.81 -18.65
CA VAL A 673 29.92 23.67 -19.22
C VAL A 673 30.67 24.19 -20.47
N GLN A 674 31.97 24.34 -20.37
CA GLN A 674 32.81 24.56 -21.56
C GLN A 674 32.90 23.23 -22.34
N PRO A 675 32.88 23.28 -23.68
CA PRO A 675 33.02 22.08 -24.50
C PRO A 675 34.43 21.49 -24.33
N GLU A 676 34.50 20.23 -23.93
CA GLU A 676 35.75 19.50 -23.82
C GLU A 676 36.41 19.32 -25.20
N SER A 677 37.73 19.58 -25.21
CA SER A 677 38.59 19.32 -26.38
C SER A 677 38.80 17.80 -26.56
N PRO A 678 39.03 17.31 -27.78
CA PRO A 678 39.05 15.87 -28.05
C PRO A 678 40.26 15.19 -27.38
N ILE A 679 39.94 14.10 -26.69
CA ILE A 679 40.91 13.23 -25.99
C ILE A 679 41.83 12.56 -27.03
N GLN A 680 43.13 12.82 -26.95
CA GLN A 680 44.16 12.04 -27.65
C GLN A 680 44.31 10.67 -26.94
N THR A 681 44.10 9.61 -27.71
CA THR A 681 44.36 8.23 -27.31
C THR A 681 45.88 8.03 -27.14
N GLN A 682 46.33 7.79 -25.87
CA GLN A 682 47.64 7.23 -25.61
C GLN A 682 47.51 5.71 -25.44
N GLU A 683 48.33 4.98 -26.18
CA GLU A 683 48.46 3.52 -26.10
C GLU A 683 48.90 3.09 -24.69
N ALA A 684 48.21 2.08 -24.14
CA ALA A 684 48.50 1.50 -22.83
C ALA A 684 49.74 0.56 -22.90
N ALA A 685 50.68 0.74 -22.00
CA ALA A 685 51.79 -0.18 -21.77
C ALA A 685 51.32 -1.46 -21.05
N PRO A 686 51.96 -2.62 -21.30
CA PRO A 686 51.51 -3.90 -20.76
C PRO A 686 51.80 -4.04 -19.25
N ALA A 687 50.82 -4.61 -18.53
CA ALA A 687 50.90 -4.88 -17.11
C ALA A 687 51.95 -5.98 -16.74
N PRO A 688 52.59 -5.92 -15.57
CA PRO A 688 53.56 -6.92 -15.13
C PRO A 688 52.86 -8.21 -14.67
N VAL A 689 53.44 -9.33 -15.06
CA VAL A 689 53.04 -10.71 -14.71
C VAL A 689 53.37 -10.95 -13.22
N VAL A 690 52.37 -11.29 -12.43
CA VAL A 690 52.50 -11.75 -11.04
C VAL A 690 52.69 -13.26 -11.04
N GLN A 691 53.81 -13.77 -10.47
CA GLN A 691 54.02 -15.18 -10.21
C GLN A 691 53.24 -15.65 -8.97
N PRO A 692 52.76 -16.92 -8.93
CA PRO A 692 52.02 -17.44 -7.79
C PRO A 692 52.96 -17.80 -6.61
N GLU A 693 52.61 -17.32 -5.43
CA GLU A 693 53.26 -17.74 -4.17
C GLU A 693 52.69 -19.08 -3.67
N SER A 694 53.62 -19.88 -3.11
CA SER A 694 53.39 -21.24 -2.60
C SER A 694 52.62 -21.26 -1.26
N PRO A 695 51.98 -22.38 -0.88
CA PRO A 695 51.09 -22.43 0.29
C PRO A 695 51.88 -22.56 1.61
N ILE A 696 51.49 -21.75 2.60
CA ILE A 696 51.93 -21.89 3.98
C ILE A 696 51.03 -22.89 4.71
N GLN A 697 51.67 -23.95 5.24
CA GLN A 697 51.14 -24.86 6.24
C GLN A 697 51.03 -24.16 7.60
N LYS A 698 49.88 -24.14 8.21
CA LYS A 698 49.56 -24.65 9.57
C LYS A 698 48.12 -24.29 9.94
#